data_ccc4990cd2d77833e510c444918427d3
#
_entry.id   ccc4990cd2d77833e510c444918427d3
#
_cell.length_a   1.000
_cell.length_b   1.000
_cell.length_c   1.000
_cell.angle_alpha   90.00
_cell.angle_beta   90.00
_cell.angle_gamma   90.00
#
_symmetry.space_group_name_H-M   'P 1'
#
loop_
_entity.id
_entity.type
_entity.pdbx_description
1 polymer ?
#
loop_
_entity_poly.entity_id
_entity_poly.type
_entity_poly.pdbx_seq_one_letter_code
_entity_poly.pdbx_strand_id
1 'polypeptide(L)'
;MNPSYAAILGSDRSRKRRWPRILLWSFAGLVLIAALSVGAGIVWLRSAELAALPVLDGDLHVSGLSAPVTVRRDDHGVPHIEAATQDDLFLAQGYVTAQDRLWQMDASRRNANGELAEILGSSLLRRDKAQRVLQLGLTARRIYANLSPADRKRLDEYAAGVNLYIAQHADSLPAEFRLLHYRPQPWTGADSLSIGMMMVQMLDTHWDAKLVREEISADLHNPKLERDLYPVGSWRDHPPTGTVIDWSQPHPAPSSSADDDDDDRSQARLAFPSSAEESVVLKGHGREPSGCRAAEMPGRRMGFSPRGNATNRAKIPAGAKAHANFEPAAARLKSCPFKATGTPPREDLATLRATLGLPTCPNCASGSNNWVIAGAHTASGKPLLSNDMHLPLTEPNVWLMADLSAPGYHATGVTLPGVPFVVAGHNEHVAWGITALYADVQDLYHETLDGKGNYQSSDGTWKPLSIDHEVIHVRGGKDVELDVQSTDHGPLMGPMFMKPPPPMSLKWTIDDPILNSLPLYELNTASNWTEFSAALAAWDWPTLNFVYADDQGHIAYHAVGRVPLRPAGLAGVPIQDAPGGQPKHEWQGYIPFEQMPNTFDPPSGFLATANSRVTADNTPNTLTLDWMDPYRIERIYKTLQGRDKLTPQDMLAMQTDIYSEVDQEIGHRLAYAIDHTPSADDRLRKAADLMRSWDGRLTTDSAAASLVTKARSAFWPMILKPKLGKDAEDYRWSESDFAEEEIIMHGSTDWLPPDVTNWDALLTDLVRQGMKDGKAPSDVSRWTYGSWHVVDIEHPLAGYLPIVGRIAGTGAQPLSGDTTTVKQVGRDFGPSQRFTMDWSNIDGSTEDIVLGESSDPYSPYFRDQWADYYGGTTFALPFTPQSVAAQTRHTLRLLP
;
A
#
# COMPACT_ATOMS: atom_id res chain seq x y z
N MET A 1 -28.35 -0.72 -98.95
CA MET A 1 -28.89 0.51 -98.33
C MET A 1 -28.37 0.61 -96.92
N ASN A 2 -27.65 1.71 -96.75
CA ASN A 2 -27.20 2.33 -95.54
C ASN A 2 -26.60 1.54 -94.43
N PRO A 3 -25.32 1.79 -94.15
CA PRO A 3 -24.61 1.47 -92.80
C PRO A 3 -24.71 2.66 -91.93
N SER A 4 -25.01 2.52 -90.65
CA SER A 4 -24.70 3.46 -89.59
C SER A 4 -25.37 2.95 -88.32
N TYR A 5 -24.64 2.23 -87.49
CA TYR A 5 -24.82 2.20 -86.01
C TYR A 5 -23.70 1.31 -85.40
N ALA A 6 -22.49 1.83 -85.40
CA ALA A 6 -21.41 1.24 -84.61
C ALA A 6 -20.34 2.28 -84.29
N ALA A 7 -20.67 3.19 -83.40
CA ALA A 7 -19.69 4.06 -82.80
C ALA A 7 -20.34 4.89 -81.66
N ILE A 8 -20.54 4.29 -80.45
CA ILE A 8 -20.48 4.98 -79.13
C ILE A 8 -20.44 3.89 -78.02
N LEU A 9 -19.33 3.22 -77.87
CA LEU A 9 -18.97 2.57 -76.57
C LEU A 9 -17.42 2.45 -76.52
N GLY A 10 -16.78 3.55 -76.36
CA GLY A 10 -15.33 3.59 -76.14
C GLY A 10 -14.99 4.80 -75.35
N SER A 11 -14.75 4.64 -74.13
CA SER A 11 -14.00 5.49 -73.26
C SER A 11 -14.63 5.67 -71.85
N ASP A 12 -14.58 4.65 -71.01
CA ASP A 12 -14.67 4.88 -69.55
C ASP A 12 -13.92 3.80 -68.70
N ARG A 13 -12.85 3.23 -69.24
CA ARG A 13 -12.02 2.28 -68.47
C ARG A 13 -10.77 2.89 -67.85
N SER A 14 -10.46 4.15 -68.09
CA SER A 14 -9.23 4.80 -67.53
C SER A 14 -9.42 5.56 -66.23
N ARG A 15 -10.67 5.91 -65.86
CA ARG A 15 -10.95 6.64 -64.59
C ARG A 15 -10.98 5.76 -63.38
N LYS A 16 -11.39 4.48 -63.46
CA LYS A 16 -11.50 3.57 -62.30
C LYS A 16 -10.16 3.09 -61.70
N ARG A 17 -9.02 3.26 -62.40
CA ARG A 17 -7.70 2.82 -61.92
C ARG A 17 -6.90 3.90 -61.18
N ARG A 18 -7.34 5.16 -61.16
CA ARG A 18 -6.60 6.25 -60.53
C ARG A 18 -6.95 6.43 -59.04
N TRP A 19 -8.21 6.24 -58.68
CA TRP A 19 -8.70 6.38 -57.31
C TRP A 19 -8.03 5.47 -56.27
N PRO A 20 -7.86 4.15 -56.47
CA PRO A 20 -7.18 3.31 -55.48
C PRO A 20 -5.69 3.67 -55.35
N ARG A 21 -5.06 4.16 -56.43
CA ARG A 21 -3.66 4.66 -56.35
C ARG A 21 -3.59 5.96 -55.56
N ILE A 22 -4.50 6.89 -55.73
CA ILE A 22 -4.55 8.14 -54.96
C ILE A 22 -4.79 7.85 -53.50
N LEU A 23 -5.75 6.96 -53.18
CA LEU A 23 -6.01 6.51 -51.78
C LEU A 23 -4.79 5.82 -51.15
N LEU A 24 -4.10 4.95 -51.91
CA LEU A 24 -2.85 4.30 -51.46
C LEU A 24 -1.74 5.32 -51.16
N TRP A 25 -1.52 6.29 -52.06
CA TRP A 25 -0.53 7.33 -51.87
C TRP A 25 -0.90 8.31 -50.74
N SER A 26 -2.17 8.65 -50.59
CA SER A 26 -2.66 9.46 -49.44
C SER A 26 -2.49 8.70 -48.12
N PHE A 27 -2.79 7.41 -48.05
CA PHE A 27 -2.53 6.57 -46.88
C PHE A 27 -1.04 6.45 -46.59
N ALA A 28 -0.21 6.19 -47.61
CA ALA A 28 1.24 6.16 -47.47
C ALA A 28 1.80 7.53 -47.00
N GLY A 29 1.25 8.63 -47.50
CA GLY A 29 1.57 9.98 -47.04
C GLY A 29 1.19 10.22 -45.59
N LEU A 30 -0.01 9.77 -45.16
CA LEU A 30 -0.42 9.86 -43.74
C LEU A 30 0.44 9.02 -42.81
N VAL A 31 0.79 7.78 -43.22
CA VAL A 31 1.69 6.91 -42.46
C VAL A 31 3.09 7.54 -42.35
N LEU A 32 3.60 8.14 -43.41
CA LEU A 32 4.89 8.84 -43.40
C LEU A 32 4.86 10.09 -42.47
N ILE A 33 3.79 10.89 -42.54
CA ILE A 33 3.59 12.04 -41.65
C ILE A 33 3.52 11.58 -40.22
N ALA A 34 2.75 10.53 -39.92
CA ALA A 34 2.67 9.95 -38.60
C ALA A 34 4.05 9.45 -38.11
N ALA A 35 4.80 8.74 -38.95
CA ALA A 35 6.15 8.27 -38.60
C ALA A 35 7.12 9.42 -38.36
N LEU A 36 7.07 10.47 -39.18
CA LEU A 36 7.91 11.68 -39.00
C LEU A 36 7.50 12.45 -37.74
N SER A 37 6.21 12.54 -37.43
CA SER A 37 5.71 13.16 -36.19
C SER A 37 6.14 12.38 -34.94
N VAL A 38 6.08 11.07 -34.99
CA VAL A 38 6.59 10.20 -33.89
C VAL A 38 8.12 10.37 -33.75
N GLY A 39 8.85 10.35 -34.88
CA GLY A 39 10.31 10.58 -34.87
C GLY A 39 10.68 11.95 -34.30
N ALA A 40 9.98 13.00 -34.70
CA ALA A 40 10.20 14.35 -34.16
C ALA A 40 9.85 14.43 -32.67
N GLY A 41 8.79 13.76 -32.25
CA GLY A 41 8.41 13.67 -30.84
C GLY A 41 9.46 12.97 -29.99
N ILE A 42 10.03 11.87 -30.49
CA ILE A 42 11.11 11.14 -29.79
C ILE A 42 12.37 12.01 -29.69
N VAL A 43 12.76 12.70 -30.77
CA VAL A 43 13.93 13.60 -30.76
C VAL A 43 13.68 14.75 -29.78
N TRP A 44 12.50 15.33 -29.77
CA TRP A 44 12.15 16.41 -28.85
C TRP A 44 12.19 15.91 -27.40
N LEU A 45 11.57 14.75 -27.08
CA LEU A 45 11.58 14.15 -25.75
C LEU A 45 13.01 13.89 -25.27
N ARG A 46 13.84 13.25 -26.12
CA ARG A 46 15.24 13.01 -25.80
C ARG A 46 16.00 14.31 -25.53
N SER A 47 15.74 15.36 -26.33
CA SER A 47 16.42 16.66 -26.14
C SER A 47 15.96 17.35 -24.86
N ALA A 48 14.68 17.12 -24.45
CA ALA A 48 14.11 17.65 -23.23
C ALA A 48 14.75 17.00 -22.00
N GLU A 49 14.85 15.67 -21.99
CA GLU A 49 15.48 14.90 -20.91
C GLU A 49 16.96 15.24 -20.77
N LEU A 50 17.73 15.20 -21.87
CA LEU A 50 19.16 15.58 -21.85
C LEU A 50 19.42 17.01 -21.35
N ALA A 51 18.46 17.93 -21.51
CA ALA A 51 18.55 19.28 -20.98
C ALA A 51 18.15 19.38 -19.50
N ALA A 52 17.45 18.40 -18.97
CA ALA A 52 17.00 18.31 -17.57
C ALA A 52 18.02 17.59 -16.68
N LEU A 53 19.00 16.86 -17.27
CA LEU A 53 20.00 16.15 -16.51
C LEU A 53 20.72 17.08 -15.52
N PRO A 54 20.94 16.62 -14.27
CA PRO A 54 21.62 17.40 -13.26
C PRO A 54 23.10 17.64 -13.61
N VAL A 55 23.65 18.78 -13.20
CA VAL A 55 25.09 19.03 -13.20
C VAL A 55 25.69 18.26 -12.04
N LEU A 56 26.59 17.31 -12.31
CA LEU A 56 27.20 16.44 -11.32
C LEU A 56 28.60 16.86 -10.87
N ASP A 57 29.30 17.67 -11.69
CA ASP A 57 30.69 18.07 -11.48
C ASP A 57 30.89 19.59 -11.65
N GLY A 58 31.86 20.12 -10.92
CA GLY A 58 32.28 21.51 -11.04
C GLY A 58 31.68 22.42 -9.97
N ASP A 59 31.67 23.71 -10.28
CA ASP A 59 31.18 24.75 -9.37
C ASP A 59 29.83 25.31 -9.87
N LEU A 60 28.86 25.42 -8.98
CA LEU A 60 27.54 25.95 -9.26
C LEU A 60 27.15 27.00 -8.21
N HIS A 61 26.79 28.21 -8.63
CA HIS A 61 26.27 29.22 -7.69
C HIS A 61 24.84 28.96 -7.28
N VAL A 62 24.66 28.84 -5.97
CA VAL A 62 23.37 28.62 -5.32
C VAL A 62 23.20 29.71 -4.24
N SER A 63 22.40 30.70 -4.54
CA SER A 63 22.15 31.83 -3.63
C SER A 63 21.48 31.34 -2.34
N GLY A 64 21.85 31.99 -1.22
CA GLY A 64 21.29 31.63 0.10
C GLY A 64 22.20 30.76 0.95
N LEU A 65 23.21 30.12 0.37
CA LEU A 65 24.26 29.44 1.13
C LEU A 65 25.13 30.46 1.89
N SER A 66 25.51 30.12 3.12
CA SER A 66 26.46 30.91 3.92
C SER A 66 27.92 30.54 3.65
N ALA A 67 28.17 29.30 3.21
CA ALA A 67 29.46 28.75 2.88
C ALA A 67 29.36 27.74 1.72
N PRO A 68 30.44 27.38 1.04
CA PRO A 68 30.41 26.33 0.04
C PRO A 68 29.98 24.99 0.61
N VAL A 69 29.09 24.27 -0.11
CA VAL A 69 28.67 22.91 0.15
C VAL A 69 29.27 21.97 -0.87
N THR A 70 29.77 20.82 -0.46
CA THR A 70 30.33 19.80 -1.34
C THR A 70 29.33 18.65 -1.46
N VAL A 71 28.94 18.32 -2.68
CA VAL A 71 28.12 17.16 -3.00
C VAL A 71 29.00 16.16 -3.75
N ARG A 72 29.30 15.02 -3.14
CA ARG A 72 29.99 13.92 -3.80
C ARG A 72 28.98 12.86 -4.16
N ARG A 73 29.08 12.28 -5.33
CA ARG A 73 28.28 11.12 -5.72
C ARG A 73 29.20 9.93 -5.92
N ASP A 74 28.80 8.78 -5.40
CA ASP A 74 29.52 7.53 -5.50
C ASP A 74 29.23 6.77 -6.82
N ASP A 75 29.59 5.49 -6.88
CA ASP A 75 29.37 4.63 -8.06
C ASP A 75 27.90 4.46 -8.42
N HIS A 76 26.99 4.57 -7.46
CA HIS A 76 25.53 4.42 -7.60
C HIS A 76 24.79 5.77 -7.64
N GLY A 77 25.54 6.87 -7.64
CA GLY A 77 24.96 8.22 -7.68
C GLY A 77 24.41 8.71 -6.35
N VAL A 78 24.62 7.97 -5.27
CA VAL A 78 24.19 8.39 -3.92
C VAL A 78 24.87 9.70 -3.55
N PRO A 79 24.11 10.77 -3.20
CA PRO A 79 24.68 12.05 -2.85
C PRO A 79 25.17 12.06 -1.38
N HIS A 80 26.47 12.31 -1.20
CA HIS A 80 27.13 12.64 0.08
C HIS A 80 27.27 14.16 0.15
N ILE A 81 26.45 14.80 0.99
CA ILE A 81 26.33 16.25 1.12
C ILE A 81 27.06 16.71 2.38
N GLU A 82 28.15 17.45 2.19
CA GLU A 82 28.95 17.99 3.29
C GLU A 82 28.86 19.52 3.32
N ALA A 83 28.34 20.07 4.44
CA ALA A 83 28.09 21.49 4.64
C ALA A 83 28.77 22.03 5.90
N ALA A 84 29.07 23.35 5.92
CA ALA A 84 29.63 24.03 7.08
C ALA A 84 28.60 24.33 8.18
N THR A 85 27.31 24.36 7.84
CA THR A 85 26.18 24.57 8.75
C THR A 85 25.02 23.65 8.42
N GLN A 86 24.16 23.38 9.39
CA GLN A 86 22.95 22.59 9.15
C GLN A 86 21.93 23.32 8.25
N ASP A 87 21.85 24.64 8.29
CA ASP A 87 21.01 25.43 7.39
C ASP A 87 21.44 25.21 5.91
N ASP A 88 22.76 25.34 5.64
CA ASP A 88 23.29 25.07 4.30
C ASP A 88 23.10 23.59 3.89
N LEU A 89 23.16 22.64 4.86
CA LEU A 89 22.94 21.22 4.62
C LEU A 89 21.53 20.98 4.11
N PHE A 90 20.51 21.46 4.83
CA PHE A 90 19.11 21.23 4.42
C PHE A 90 18.73 21.98 3.16
N LEU A 91 19.27 23.19 2.95
CA LEU A 91 19.11 23.87 1.66
C LEU A 91 19.72 23.06 0.51
N ALA A 92 20.94 22.55 0.69
CA ALA A 92 21.60 21.72 -0.32
C ALA A 92 20.87 20.39 -0.55
N GLN A 93 20.36 19.73 0.51
CA GLN A 93 19.55 18.52 0.39
C GLN A 93 18.31 18.77 -0.46
N GLY A 94 17.57 19.86 -0.22
CA GLY A 94 16.40 20.23 -1.00
C GLY A 94 16.75 20.48 -2.48
N TYR A 95 17.87 21.16 -2.75
CA TYR A 95 18.37 21.42 -4.11
C TYR A 95 18.73 20.13 -4.83
N VAL A 96 19.50 19.23 -4.18
CA VAL A 96 19.98 17.97 -4.75
C VAL A 96 18.83 16.99 -4.96
N THR A 97 17.88 16.90 -4.01
CA THR A 97 16.68 16.07 -4.20
C THR A 97 15.85 16.54 -5.39
N ALA A 98 15.70 17.87 -5.58
CA ALA A 98 15.00 18.42 -6.73
C ALA A 98 15.73 18.15 -8.06
N GLN A 99 17.07 18.06 -8.06
CA GLN A 99 17.84 17.67 -9.26
C GLN A 99 17.41 16.31 -9.79
N ASP A 100 17.13 15.35 -8.88
CA ASP A 100 16.91 13.96 -9.25
C ASP A 100 15.42 13.60 -9.30
N ARG A 101 14.54 14.26 -8.51
CA ARG A 101 13.18 13.80 -8.21
C ARG A 101 12.08 14.87 -8.30
N LEU A 102 12.31 16.04 -8.89
CA LEU A 102 11.38 17.18 -8.84
C LEU A 102 9.95 16.83 -9.28
N TRP A 103 9.79 16.07 -10.38
CA TRP A 103 8.45 15.73 -10.84
C TRP A 103 7.72 14.77 -9.86
N GLN A 104 8.43 13.78 -9.31
CA GLN A 104 7.90 12.88 -8.29
C GLN A 104 7.41 13.67 -7.06
N MET A 105 8.22 14.64 -6.60
CA MET A 105 7.87 15.51 -5.47
C MET A 105 6.59 16.30 -5.77
N ASP A 106 6.51 16.97 -6.93
CA ASP A 106 5.34 17.77 -7.32
C ASP A 106 4.08 16.92 -7.49
N ALA A 107 4.19 15.73 -8.12
CA ALA A 107 3.08 14.81 -8.29
C ALA A 107 2.57 14.27 -6.93
N SER A 108 3.49 13.93 -6.00
CA SER A 108 3.15 13.43 -4.67
C SER A 108 2.45 14.47 -3.81
N ARG A 109 2.95 15.73 -3.77
CA ARG A 109 2.25 16.80 -3.02
C ARG A 109 0.87 17.11 -3.60
N ARG A 110 0.73 17.10 -4.95
CA ARG A 110 -0.56 17.30 -5.61
C ARG A 110 -1.52 16.17 -5.30
N ASN A 111 -1.01 14.95 -5.21
CA ASN A 111 -1.82 13.81 -4.77
C ASN A 111 -2.33 14.01 -3.34
N ALA A 112 -1.45 14.38 -2.40
CA ALA A 112 -1.85 14.63 -1.02
C ALA A 112 -2.88 15.75 -0.89
N ASN A 113 -2.71 16.81 -1.70
CA ASN A 113 -3.58 18.00 -1.68
C ASN A 113 -4.88 17.83 -2.50
N GLY A 114 -5.06 16.72 -3.26
CA GLY A 114 -6.19 16.55 -4.17
C GLY A 114 -6.16 17.56 -5.33
N GLU A 115 -5.03 17.65 -6.05
CA GLU A 115 -4.74 18.62 -7.12
C GLU A 115 -4.28 17.97 -8.43
N LEU A 116 -4.41 16.63 -8.55
CA LEU A 116 -3.96 15.92 -9.75
C LEU A 116 -4.84 16.21 -10.98
N ALA A 117 -6.13 16.50 -10.80
CA ALA A 117 -7.04 16.83 -11.89
C ALA A 117 -6.66 18.16 -12.58
N GLU A 118 -5.96 19.04 -11.88
CA GLU A 118 -5.43 20.28 -12.46
C GLU A 118 -4.41 20.01 -13.58
N ILE A 119 -3.64 18.93 -13.48
CA ILE A 119 -2.60 18.59 -14.46
C ILE A 119 -2.97 17.42 -15.37
N LEU A 120 -3.78 16.45 -14.91
CA LEU A 120 -4.14 15.23 -15.63
C LEU A 120 -5.61 15.18 -16.08
N GLY A 121 -6.43 16.15 -15.67
CA GLY A 121 -7.81 16.28 -16.12
C GLY A 121 -8.83 15.46 -15.32
N SER A 122 -10.06 15.39 -15.85
CA SER A 122 -11.22 14.86 -15.13
C SER A 122 -11.14 13.38 -14.72
N SER A 123 -10.22 12.60 -15.28
CA SER A 123 -10.00 11.20 -14.89
C SER A 123 -9.55 11.06 -13.44
N LEU A 124 -8.88 12.08 -12.87
CA LEU A 124 -8.42 12.08 -11.48
C LEU A 124 -9.31 12.88 -10.52
N LEU A 125 -10.39 13.48 -11.02
CA LEU A 125 -11.30 14.28 -10.18
C LEU A 125 -11.85 13.48 -8.98
N ARG A 126 -12.10 12.19 -9.16
CA ARG A 126 -12.60 11.34 -8.07
C ARG A 126 -11.55 11.13 -6.99
N ARG A 127 -10.29 10.93 -7.39
CA ARG A 127 -9.15 10.82 -6.47
C ARG A 127 -8.97 12.13 -5.69
N ASP A 128 -9.00 13.26 -6.38
CA ASP A 128 -8.85 14.55 -5.74
C ASP A 128 -9.98 14.82 -4.74
N LYS A 129 -11.23 14.48 -5.08
CA LYS A 129 -12.34 14.55 -4.12
C LYS A 129 -12.09 13.71 -2.87
N ALA A 130 -11.61 12.49 -3.03
CA ALA A 130 -11.31 11.62 -1.91
C ALA A 130 -10.20 12.21 -1.02
N GLN A 131 -9.13 12.72 -1.61
CA GLN A 131 -8.03 13.34 -0.86
C GLN A 131 -8.48 14.64 -0.14
N ARG A 132 -9.36 15.43 -0.78
CA ARG A 132 -9.95 16.63 -0.13
C ARG A 132 -10.82 16.24 1.05
N VAL A 133 -11.59 15.16 0.96
CA VAL A 133 -12.39 14.64 2.08
C VAL A 133 -11.50 14.14 3.21
N LEU A 134 -10.39 13.45 2.91
CA LEU A 134 -9.41 13.01 3.92
C LEU A 134 -8.58 14.16 4.50
N GLN A 135 -8.61 15.34 3.92
CA GLN A 135 -8.00 16.59 4.42
C GLN A 135 -6.48 16.51 4.68
N LEU A 136 -5.74 15.61 4.01
CA LEU A 136 -4.31 15.41 4.27
C LEU A 136 -3.49 16.69 4.11
N GLY A 137 -3.73 17.46 3.03
CA GLY A 137 -3.07 18.75 2.82
C GLY A 137 -3.46 19.82 3.84
N LEU A 138 -4.70 19.81 4.33
CA LEU A 138 -5.12 20.70 5.41
C LEU A 138 -4.41 20.35 6.72
N THR A 139 -4.34 19.07 7.05
CA THR A 139 -3.61 18.55 8.20
C THR A 139 -2.13 18.92 8.14
N ALA A 140 -1.46 18.74 6.98
CA ALA A 140 -0.07 19.15 6.79
C ALA A 140 0.15 20.64 7.06
N ARG A 141 -0.73 21.51 6.56
CA ARG A 141 -0.67 22.97 6.83
C ARG A 141 -0.88 23.30 8.30
N ARG A 142 -1.80 22.59 8.98
CA ARG A 142 -2.05 22.74 10.42
C ARG A 142 -0.81 22.36 11.22
N ILE A 143 -0.21 21.20 10.93
CA ILE A 143 1.01 20.72 11.60
C ILE A 143 2.14 21.73 11.41
N TYR A 144 2.39 22.16 10.15
CA TYR A 144 3.42 23.17 9.86
C TYR A 144 3.23 24.46 10.66
N ALA A 145 1.98 24.93 10.80
CA ALA A 145 1.67 26.14 11.58
C ALA A 145 1.98 25.98 13.09
N ASN A 146 1.94 24.75 13.60
CA ASN A 146 2.13 24.43 15.01
C ASN A 146 3.56 23.92 15.35
N LEU A 147 4.42 23.68 14.34
CA LEU A 147 5.81 23.28 14.57
C LEU A 147 6.60 24.29 15.39
N SER A 148 7.63 23.80 16.08
CA SER A 148 8.64 24.65 16.71
C SER A 148 9.30 25.56 15.67
N PRO A 149 9.78 26.77 16.07
CA PRO A 149 10.54 27.63 15.15
C PRO A 149 11.76 26.94 14.54
N ALA A 150 12.40 26.00 15.27
CA ALA A 150 13.58 25.27 14.78
C ALA A 150 13.18 24.26 13.68
N ASP A 151 12.13 23.46 13.89
CA ASP A 151 11.66 22.48 12.91
C ASP A 151 11.11 23.15 11.67
N ARG A 152 10.34 24.23 11.86
CA ARG A 152 9.87 25.02 10.72
C ARG A 152 11.03 25.57 9.91
N LYS A 153 12.09 26.08 10.54
CA LYS A 153 13.27 26.58 9.84
C LYS A 153 13.93 25.50 8.99
N ARG A 154 14.11 24.27 9.53
CA ARG A 154 14.71 23.17 8.77
C ARG A 154 13.90 22.82 7.52
N LEU A 155 12.57 22.78 7.63
CA LEU A 155 11.67 22.56 6.47
C LEU A 155 11.74 23.72 5.48
N ASP A 156 11.84 24.96 5.95
CA ASP A 156 11.93 26.15 5.09
C ASP A 156 13.26 26.22 4.35
N GLU A 157 14.40 25.84 4.97
CA GLU A 157 15.69 25.77 4.29
C GLU A 157 15.67 24.69 3.19
N TYR A 158 15.10 23.52 3.47
CA TYR A 158 14.90 22.48 2.45
C TYR A 158 14.02 23.02 1.29
N ALA A 159 12.91 23.67 1.61
CA ALA A 159 12.01 24.27 0.62
C ALA A 159 12.71 25.36 -0.20
N ALA A 160 13.60 26.16 0.42
CA ALA A 160 14.39 27.16 -0.27
C ALA A 160 15.31 26.51 -1.32
N GLY A 161 15.97 25.40 -0.98
CA GLY A 161 16.79 24.63 -1.91
C GLY A 161 16.02 24.13 -3.13
N VAL A 162 14.84 23.52 -2.90
CA VAL A 162 13.94 23.09 -3.99
C VAL A 162 13.55 24.26 -4.90
N ASN A 163 13.17 25.39 -4.30
CA ASN A 163 12.76 26.58 -5.06
C ASN A 163 13.89 27.19 -5.88
N LEU A 164 15.11 27.16 -5.36
CA LEU A 164 16.29 27.62 -6.11
C LEU A 164 16.53 26.74 -7.35
N TYR A 165 16.41 25.42 -7.22
CA TYR A 165 16.49 24.52 -8.36
C TYR A 165 15.39 24.83 -9.39
N ILE A 166 14.14 24.94 -8.98
CA ILE A 166 13.00 25.30 -9.86
C ILE A 166 13.28 26.60 -10.62
N ALA A 167 13.78 27.64 -9.92
CA ALA A 167 14.06 28.94 -10.53
C ALA A 167 15.20 28.89 -11.53
N GLN A 168 16.30 28.19 -11.22
CA GLN A 168 17.46 28.06 -12.07
C GLN A 168 17.20 27.22 -13.33
N HIS A 169 16.28 26.24 -13.24
CA HIS A 169 15.98 25.29 -14.31
C HIS A 169 14.61 25.52 -14.95
N ALA A 170 14.04 26.72 -14.81
CA ALA A 170 12.67 27.03 -15.31
C ALA A 170 12.47 26.72 -16.81
N ASP A 171 13.55 26.76 -17.62
CA ASP A 171 13.52 26.46 -19.05
C ASP A 171 14.02 25.04 -19.40
N SER A 172 14.51 24.28 -18.39
CA SER A 172 15.05 22.93 -18.53
C SER A 172 14.43 21.92 -17.54
N LEU A 173 13.17 22.14 -17.14
CA LEU A 173 12.44 21.21 -16.29
C LEU A 173 12.34 19.80 -16.91
N PRO A 174 12.22 18.73 -16.09
CA PRO A 174 11.94 17.37 -16.51
C PRO A 174 10.83 17.26 -17.57
N ALA A 175 10.90 16.22 -18.40
CA ALA A 175 10.03 16.10 -19.56
C ALA A 175 8.54 16.02 -19.21
N GLU A 176 8.20 15.48 -18.05
CA GLU A 176 6.82 15.38 -17.56
C GLU A 176 6.15 16.76 -17.48
N PHE A 177 6.84 17.77 -16.94
CA PHE A 177 6.32 19.15 -16.88
C PHE A 177 6.05 19.71 -18.27
N ARG A 178 6.95 19.40 -19.24
CA ARG A 178 6.82 19.85 -20.62
C ARG A 178 5.72 19.08 -21.37
N LEU A 179 5.61 17.76 -21.17
CA LEU A 179 4.55 16.92 -21.74
C LEU A 179 3.17 17.33 -21.21
N LEU A 180 3.11 17.60 -19.92
CA LEU A 180 1.87 18.01 -19.25
C LEU A 180 1.63 19.53 -19.34
N HIS A 181 2.54 20.33 -19.96
CA HIS A 181 2.42 21.77 -20.20
C HIS A 181 2.08 22.56 -18.94
N TYR A 182 2.79 22.32 -17.84
CA TYR A 182 2.64 23.08 -16.60
C TYR A 182 4.01 23.34 -15.96
N ARG A 183 4.05 24.21 -14.95
CA ARG A 183 5.24 24.48 -14.13
C ARG A 183 4.92 24.16 -12.68
N PRO A 184 5.88 23.62 -11.90
CA PRO A 184 5.68 23.37 -10.47
C PRO A 184 5.42 24.71 -9.76
N GLN A 185 4.54 24.68 -8.78
CA GLN A 185 4.36 25.79 -7.83
C GLN A 185 5.59 25.84 -6.90
N PRO A 186 5.89 27.01 -6.31
CA PRO A 186 6.91 27.07 -5.26
C PRO A 186 6.66 26.07 -4.16
N TRP A 187 7.73 25.42 -3.69
CA TRP A 187 7.69 24.46 -2.59
C TRP A 187 7.63 25.19 -1.25
N THR A 188 6.89 24.64 -0.29
CA THR A 188 6.80 25.14 1.08
C THR A 188 7.10 24.03 2.09
N GLY A 189 7.45 24.38 3.34
CA GLY A 189 7.61 23.39 4.41
C GLY A 189 6.35 22.55 4.66
N ALA A 190 5.16 23.10 4.39
CA ALA A 190 3.90 22.35 4.46
C ALA A 190 3.79 21.28 3.35
N ASP A 191 4.40 21.50 2.17
CA ASP A 191 4.42 20.51 1.10
C ASP A 191 5.25 19.27 1.50
N SER A 192 6.36 19.48 2.22
CA SER A 192 7.15 18.38 2.78
C SER A 192 6.34 17.53 3.77
N LEU A 193 5.53 18.17 4.61
CA LEU A 193 4.61 17.46 5.50
C LEU A 193 3.47 16.76 4.72
N SER A 194 3.00 17.34 3.61
CA SER A 194 2.00 16.68 2.74
C SER A 194 2.53 15.35 2.18
N ILE A 195 3.83 15.29 1.81
CA ILE A 195 4.48 14.03 1.43
C ILE A 195 4.48 13.03 2.60
N GLY A 196 4.83 13.49 3.81
CA GLY A 196 4.74 12.66 5.02
C GLY A 196 3.33 12.10 5.25
N MET A 197 2.28 12.93 5.06
CA MET A 197 0.88 12.49 5.19
C MET A 197 0.49 11.43 4.14
N MET A 198 1.07 11.45 2.95
CA MET A 198 0.86 10.37 1.98
C MET A 198 1.43 9.04 2.48
N MET A 199 2.58 9.05 3.16
CA MET A 199 3.13 7.85 3.79
C MET A 199 2.25 7.37 4.94
N VAL A 200 1.74 8.29 5.77
CA VAL A 200 0.76 7.97 6.83
C VAL A 200 -0.50 7.34 6.22
N GLN A 201 -1.05 7.90 5.14
CA GLN A 201 -2.20 7.30 4.45
C GLN A 201 -1.90 5.87 3.97
N MET A 202 -0.71 5.64 3.42
CA MET A 202 -0.32 4.32 2.90
C MET A 202 -0.21 3.28 4.02
N LEU A 203 0.32 3.67 5.20
CA LEU A 203 0.65 2.76 6.29
C LEU A 203 -0.47 2.57 7.31
N ASP A 204 -1.32 3.59 7.52
CA ASP A 204 -2.33 3.61 8.58
C ASP A 204 -3.78 3.51 8.06
N THR A 205 -4.02 3.31 6.74
CA THR A 205 -5.39 3.19 6.22
C THR A 205 -5.93 1.78 6.39
N HIS A 206 -6.93 1.65 7.28
CA HIS A 206 -7.62 0.38 7.58
C HIS A 206 -9.16 0.51 7.59
N TRP A 207 -9.71 1.72 7.49
CA TRP A 207 -11.16 1.95 7.57
C TRP A 207 -11.95 1.23 6.48
N ASP A 208 -11.36 1.00 5.33
CA ASP A 208 -11.99 0.30 4.21
C ASP A 208 -12.16 -1.21 4.49
N ALA A 209 -11.20 -1.84 5.18
CA ALA A 209 -11.34 -3.23 5.65
C ALA A 209 -12.46 -3.37 6.69
N LYS A 210 -12.65 -2.34 7.53
CA LYS A 210 -13.75 -2.32 8.52
C LYS A 210 -15.12 -2.33 7.85
N LEU A 211 -15.31 -1.58 6.75
CA LEU A 211 -16.54 -1.61 5.96
C LEU A 211 -16.85 -3.00 5.42
N VAL A 212 -15.84 -3.67 4.87
CA VAL A 212 -15.99 -5.02 4.31
C VAL A 212 -16.34 -6.01 5.40
N ARG A 213 -15.63 -5.95 6.53
CA ARG A 213 -15.85 -6.86 7.64
C ARG A 213 -17.28 -6.75 8.19
N GLU A 214 -17.77 -5.52 8.39
CA GLU A 214 -19.14 -5.27 8.87
C GLU A 214 -20.17 -5.92 7.94
N GLU A 215 -20.01 -5.77 6.62
CA GLU A 215 -20.94 -6.30 5.64
C GLU A 215 -20.91 -7.83 5.57
N ILE A 216 -19.70 -8.42 5.49
CA ILE A 216 -19.54 -9.88 5.46
C ILE A 216 -20.07 -10.52 6.75
N SER A 217 -19.81 -9.92 7.92
CA SER A 217 -20.33 -10.39 9.20
C SER A 217 -21.85 -10.35 9.24
N ALA A 218 -22.44 -9.26 8.70
CA ALA A 218 -23.90 -9.14 8.59
C ALA A 218 -24.52 -10.20 7.68
N ASP A 219 -23.86 -10.56 6.57
CA ASP A 219 -24.37 -11.53 5.60
C ASP A 219 -24.17 -12.99 6.04
N LEU A 220 -23.08 -13.28 6.74
CA LEU A 220 -22.81 -14.63 7.24
C LEU A 220 -23.82 -15.09 8.31
N HIS A 221 -24.29 -14.18 9.15
CA HIS A 221 -25.18 -14.49 10.28
C HIS A 221 -24.70 -15.66 11.15
N ASN A 222 -23.41 -15.93 11.20
CA ASN A 222 -22.79 -17.05 11.89
C ASN A 222 -21.48 -16.67 12.57
N PRO A 223 -21.47 -16.43 13.89
CA PRO A 223 -20.28 -16.01 14.62
C PRO A 223 -19.09 -16.99 14.57
N LYS A 224 -19.33 -18.30 14.33
CA LYS A 224 -18.27 -19.28 14.17
C LYS A 224 -17.54 -19.08 12.85
N LEU A 225 -18.30 -18.97 11.75
CA LEU A 225 -17.70 -18.71 10.43
C LEU A 225 -17.00 -17.35 10.37
N GLU A 226 -17.54 -16.34 11.06
CA GLU A 226 -16.91 -15.04 11.17
C GLU A 226 -15.54 -15.13 11.87
N ARG A 227 -15.43 -15.87 12.98
CA ARG A 227 -14.14 -16.09 13.65
C ARG A 227 -13.14 -16.83 12.78
N ASP A 228 -13.60 -17.80 11.99
CA ASP A 228 -12.72 -18.54 11.07
C ASP A 228 -12.18 -17.62 9.96
N LEU A 229 -12.97 -16.63 9.49
CA LEU A 229 -12.55 -15.66 8.47
C LEU A 229 -11.64 -14.56 9.00
N TYR A 230 -11.79 -14.20 10.26
CA TYR A 230 -11.11 -13.06 10.89
C TYR A 230 -10.35 -13.50 12.14
N PRO A 231 -9.34 -14.38 12.01
CA PRO A 231 -8.48 -14.73 13.13
C PRO A 231 -7.75 -13.47 13.64
N VAL A 232 -7.43 -13.46 14.93
CA VAL A 232 -6.71 -12.38 15.58
C VAL A 232 -5.47 -12.95 16.23
N GLY A 233 -4.36 -12.91 15.51
CA GLY A 233 -3.13 -13.55 15.93
C GLY A 233 -3.13 -15.07 15.73
N SER A 234 -1.97 -15.66 15.92
CA SER A 234 -1.64 -17.01 15.53
C SER A 234 -0.69 -17.65 16.53
N TRP A 235 -0.71 -18.98 16.63
CA TRP A 235 0.32 -19.74 17.34
C TRP A 235 1.71 -19.62 16.70
N ARG A 236 1.77 -19.09 15.47
CA ARG A 236 3.01 -18.81 14.74
C ARG A 236 3.59 -17.43 15.08
N ASP A 237 2.91 -16.62 15.91
CA ASP A 237 3.35 -15.29 16.27
C ASP A 237 4.59 -15.30 17.18
N HIS A 238 5.45 -14.30 17.00
CA HIS A 238 6.64 -14.07 17.81
C HIS A 238 6.70 -12.64 18.34
N PRO A 239 5.88 -12.28 19.33
CA PRO A 239 5.92 -10.94 19.90
C PRO A 239 7.31 -10.61 20.46
N PRO A 240 7.91 -9.46 20.12
CA PRO A 240 9.24 -9.07 20.61
C PRO A 240 9.32 -8.97 22.13
N THR A 241 8.19 -8.83 22.82
CA THR A 241 8.08 -8.60 24.27
C THR A 241 7.84 -9.84 25.11
N GLY A 242 7.94 -11.03 24.52
CA GLY A 242 8.10 -12.18 25.37
C GLY A 242 7.09 -13.30 25.40
N THR A 243 6.94 -14.09 24.38
CA THR A 243 6.66 -15.53 24.59
C THR A 243 7.61 -16.32 23.70
N VAL A 244 8.48 -17.14 24.30
CA VAL A 244 9.28 -18.11 23.55
C VAL A 244 8.32 -19.25 23.20
N ILE A 245 8.00 -19.42 21.94
CA ILE A 245 7.27 -20.59 21.48
C ILE A 245 8.26 -21.76 21.48
N ASP A 246 7.92 -22.85 22.18
CA ASP A 246 8.74 -24.08 22.21
C ASP A 246 8.57 -24.87 20.91
N TRP A 247 9.46 -24.62 19.96
CA TRP A 247 9.51 -25.29 18.66
C TRP A 247 9.87 -26.77 18.73
N SER A 248 10.28 -27.29 19.91
CA SER A 248 10.56 -28.71 20.12
C SER A 248 9.29 -29.56 20.18
N GLN A 249 8.12 -28.93 20.34
CA GLN A 249 6.85 -29.63 20.32
C GLN A 249 6.48 -29.98 18.88
N PRO A 250 6.17 -31.25 18.56
CA PRO A 250 5.73 -31.58 17.20
C PRO A 250 4.42 -30.85 16.88
N HIS A 251 4.37 -30.23 15.71
CA HIS A 251 3.10 -29.76 15.16
C HIS A 251 2.11 -30.92 15.10
N PRO A 252 0.84 -30.76 15.49
CA PRO A 252 -0.13 -31.79 15.28
C PRO A 252 -0.18 -32.08 13.77
N ALA A 253 0.23 -33.30 13.39
CA ALA A 253 0.03 -33.75 12.02
C ALA A 253 -1.43 -33.60 11.66
N PRO A 254 -1.80 -33.21 10.43
CA PRO A 254 -3.19 -33.16 10.03
C PRO A 254 -3.84 -34.48 10.36
N SER A 255 -4.80 -34.48 11.28
CA SER A 255 -5.46 -35.67 11.76
C SER A 255 -6.19 -36.33 10.59
N SER A 256 -5.82 -37.58 10.29
CA SER A 256 -6.51 -38.39 9.28
C SER A 256 -7.89 -38.88 9.75
N SER A 257 -8.36 -38.43 10.91
CA SER A 257 -9.66 -38.78 11.47
C SER A 257 -10.35 -37.50 11.95
N ALA A 258 -11.41 -37.13 11.25
CA ALA A 258 -12.43 -36.23 11.74
C ALA A 258 -13.21 -36.96 12.83
N ASP A 259 -12.71 -36.91 14.06
CA ASP A 259 -13.53 -37.14 15.25
C ASP A 259 -12.71 -36.86 16.51
N ASP A 260 -13.27 -35.99 17.36
CA ASP A 260 -12.95 -35.75 18.75
C ASP A 260 -11.54 -35.18 19.09
N ASP A 261 -11.50 -33.87 19.32
CA ASP A 261 -10.89 -33.23 20.49
C ASP A 261 -10.94 -31.68 20.38
N ASP A 262 -12.16 -31.14 20.49
CA ASP A 262 -12.41 -29.69 20.37
C ASP A 262 -12.11 -28.89 21.69
N ASP A 263 -11.66 -29.54 22.76
CA ASP A 263 -11.72 -28.94 24.11
C ASP A 263 -10.41 -28.24 24.60
N ASP A 264 -9.26 -28.44 23.98
CA ASP A 264 -8.01 -27.93 24.59
C ASP A 264 -7.38 -26.72 23.88
N ARG A 265 -7.88 -26.32 22.68
CA ARG A 265 -7.39 -25.13 21.96
C ARG A 265 -8.24 -23.87 22.15
N SER A 266 -9.35 -23.97 22.87
CA SER A 266 -10.30 -22.86 23.10
C SER A 266 -9.80 -21.81 24.09
N GLN A 267 -8.66 -22.01 24.77
CA GLN A 267 -8.15 -21.08 25.77
C GLN A 267 -7.24 -19.97 25.20
N ALA A 268 -6.79 -20.04 23.96
CA ALA A 268 -5.97 -19.00 23.32
C ALA A 268 -6.74 -18.04 22.40
N ARG A 269 -8.06 -18.22 22.29
CA ARG A 269 -8.90 -17.33 21.47
C ARG A 269 -9.45 -16.21 22.33
N LEU A 270 -9.06 -14.97 22.03
CA LEU A 270 -9.71 -13.79 22.58
C LEU A 270 -11.21 -13.89 22.26
N ALA A 271 -12.04 -13.98 23.30
CA ALA A 271 -13.48 -13.94 23.16
C ALA A 271 -13.88 -12.55 22.63
N PHE A 272 -14.34 -12.50 21.39
CA PHE A 272 -15.11 -11.35 20.97
C PHE A 272 -16.35 -11.24 21.86
N PRO A 273 -16.65 -10.07 22.43
CA PRO A 273 -17.96 -9.88 23.03
C PRO A 273 -18.97 -10.04 21.89
N SER A 274 -19.73 -11.14 21.92
CA SER A 274 -20.97 -11.20 21.17
C SER A 274 -21.79 -9.99 21.58
N SER A 275 -22.43 -9.31 20.63
CA SER A 275 -23.54 -8.42 20.92
C SER A 275 -24.64 -9.27 21.56
N ALA A 276 -24.45 -9.64 22.83
CA ALA A 276 -25.43 -10.34 23.61
C ALA A 276 -26.53 -9.33 23.88
N GLU A 277 -27.70 -9.62 23.33
CA GLU A 277 -28.97 -9.16 23.83
C GLU A 277 -28.99 -9.28 25.36
N GLU A 278 -28.65 -8.23 26.08
CA GLU A 278 -29.18 -8.04 27.41
C GLU A 278 -30.64 -7.67 27.26
N SER A 279 -31.48 -8.68 27.20
CA SER A 279 -32.90 -8.55 27.45
C SER A 279 -33.11 -8.14 28.93
N VAL A 280 -33.05 -6.83 29.17
CA VAL A 280 -33.55 -6.26 30.43
C VAL A 280 -35.05 -6.36 30.38
N VAL A 281 -35.57 -7.36 31.09
CA VAL A 281 -36.96 -7.48 31.40
C VAL A 281 -37.34 -6.32 32.34
N LEU A 282 -37.79 -5.21 31.80
CA LEU A 282 -38.53 -4.20 32.55
C LEU A 282 -40.02 -4.54 32.48
N LYS A 283 -40.53 -5.05 33.61
CA LYS A 283 -41.94 -5.09 33.91
C LYS A 283 -42.47 -3.67 34.06
N GLY A 284 -43.47 -3.33 33.32
CA GLY A 284 -44.50 -2.47 33.87
C GLY A 284 -44.98 -1.31 33.01
N HIS A 285 -46.19 -1.42 32.64
CA HIS A 285 -47.24 -0.42 32.39
C HIS A 285 -47.36 0.13 30.97
N GLY A 286 -48.41 -0.33 30.37
CA GLY A 286 -48.93 0.03 29.07
C GLY A 286 -49.36 1.50 28.93
N ARG A 287 -49.13 1.98 27.72
CA ARG A 287 -50.02 2.88 26.99
C ARG A 287 -49.71 2.75 25.49
N GLU A 288 -50.70 2.26 24.78
CA GLU A 288 -50.68 2.27 23.31
C GLU A 288 -50.67 3.72 22.78
N PRO A 289 -49.98 4.00 21.69
CA PRO A 289 -50.35 5.06 20.78
C PRO A 289 -50.95 4.49 19.51
N SER A 290 -52.11 4.96 19.25
CA SER A 290 -52.99 4.78 18.12
C SER A 290 -52.32 5.00 16.75
N GLY A 291 -52.52 4.02 15.92
CA GLY A 291 -52.96 4.04 14.53
C GLY A 291 -52.31 5.00 13.51
N CYS A 292 -51.43 4.47 12.69
CA CYS A 292 -51.33 4.95 11.30
C CYS A 292 -51.92 3.87 10.38
N ARG A 293 -53.04 4.16 9.74
CA ARG A 293 -53.69 3.32 8.75
C ARG A 293 -52.91 3.35 7.44
N ALA A 294 -52.57 2.20 6.97
CA ALA A 294 -52.12 1.98 5.60
C ALA A 294 -53.33 2.17 4.65
N ALA A 295 -53.09 2.97 3.58
CA ALA A 295 -54.03 3.06 2.47
C ALA A 295 -53.67 2.01 1.43
N GLU A 296 -54.51 1.01 1.29
CA GLU A 296 -54.52 0.07 0.17
C GLU A 296 -54.91 0.77 -1.13
N MET A 297 -54.17 0.52 -2.21
CA MET A 297 -54.71 0.72 -3.57
C MET A 297 -54.77 -0.60 -4.32
N PRO A 298 -55.80 -0.79 -5.16
CA PRO A 298 -56.21 -2.10 -5.65
C PRO A 298 -55.37 -2.59 -6.84
N GLY A 299 -55.23 -3.90 -6.87
CA GLY A 299 -54.52 -4.60 -7.93
C GLY A 299 -55.25 -4.65 -9.26
N ARG A 300 -54.51 -4.64 -10.34
CA ARG A 300 -54.90 -5.19 -11.63
C ARG A 300 -53.86 -6.19 -12.11
N ARG A 301 -54.25 -7.46 -12.06
CA ARG A 301 -53.61 -8.54 -12.79
C ARG A 301 -53.89 -8.38 -14.27
N MET A 302 -52.88 -8.45 -15.12
CA MET A 302 -52.98 -9.07 -16.46
C MET A 302 -51.70 -9.83 -16.72
N GLY A 303 -51.83 -11.11 -16.89
CA GLY A 303 -50.80 -12.00 -17.36
C GLY A 303 -50.73 -11.97 -18.88
N PHE A 304 -49.58 -12.23 -19.41
CA PHE A 304 -49.39 -12.94 -20.69
C PHE A 304 -48.03 -13.64 -20.72
N SER A 305 -48.05 -14.84 -21.17
CA SER A 305 -46.97 -15.79 -21.32
C SER A 305 -46.33 -15.73 -22.72
N PRO A 306 -45.25 -16.48 -22.98
CA PRO A 306 -44.14 -16.02 -23.82
C PRO A 306 -44.17 -16.59 -25.23
N ARG A 307 -43.43 -15.98 -26.15
CA ARG A 307 -42.74 -16.62 -27.30
C ARG A 307 -42.20 -15.59 -28.29
N GLY A 308 -40.96 -15.84 -28.74
CA GLY A 308 -40.54 -15.42 -30.07
C GLY A 308 -39.18 -14.80 -30.20
N ASN A 309 -38.23 -15.57 -30.70
CA ASN A 309 -36.97 -15.17 -31.32
C ASN A 309 -37.10 -13.99 -32.28
N ALA A 310 -36.13 -13.11 -32.35
CA ALA A 310 -35.41 -12.83 -33.58
C ALA A 310 -34.43 -11.65 -33.43
N THR A 311 -33.24 -11.88 -33.87
CA THR A 311 -32.17 -10.96 -34.24
C THR A 311 -32.65 -9.70 -34.95
N ASN A 312 -32.13 -8.52 -34.56
CA ASN A 312 -31.71 -7.53 -35.57
C ASN A 312 -30.81 -6.42 -34.98
N ARG A 313 -29.68 -6.24 -35.63
CA ARG A 313 -28.80 -5.08 -35.53
C ARG A 313 -29.53 -3.86 -36.08
N ALA A 314 -29.52 -2.75 -35.35
CA ALA A 314 -29.80 -1.44 -35.93
C ALA A 314 -28.86 -0.37 -35.40
N LYS A 315 -28.41 0.44 -36.33
CA LYS A 315 -27.44 1.52 -36.30
C LYS A 315 -27.87 2.69 -35.38
N ILE A 316 -26.88 3.30 -34.78
CA ILE A 316 -26.97 4.57 -34.06
C ILE A 316 -26.96 5.72 -35.07
N PRO A 317 -27.85 6.71 -34.97
CA PRO A 317 -27.66 8.02 -35.57
C PRO A 317 -27.15 9.00 -34.55
N ALA A 318 -26.18 9.80 -34.98
CA ALA A 318 -25.62 10.94 -34.23
C ALA A 318 -26.63 12.10 -34.22
N GLY A 319 -26.69 12.78 -33.05
CA GLY A 319 -27.12 14.16 -32.96
C GLY A 319 -28.45 14.40 -32.26
N ALA A 320 -28.38 14.73 -30.95
CA ALA A 320 -29.31 15.63 -30.31
C ALA A 320 -28.65 16.27 -29.09
N LYS A 321 -28.50 17.58 -29.11
CA LYS A 321 -28.18 18.44 -27.96
C LYS A 321 -29.38 18.40 -27.02
N ALA A 322 -29.18 17.95 -25.78
CA ALA A 322 -30.13 18.16 -24.71
C ALA A 322 -29.48 19.07 -23.65
N HIS A 323 -30.00 20.27 -23.53
CA HIS A 323 -29.80 21.13 -22.37
C HIS A 323 -30.54 20.45 -21.19
N ALA A 324 -29.82 19.99 -20.19
CA ALA A 324 -30.39 19.65 -18.90
C ALA A 324 -30.16 20.81 -17.94
N ASN A 325 -31.22 21.52 -17.63
CA ASN A 325 -31.28 22.44 -16.48
C ASN A 325 -31.26 21.57 -15.22
N PHE A 326 -30.23 21.68 -14.41
CA PHE A 326 -30.20 21.15 -13.06
C PHE A 326 -30.78 22.23 -12.13
N GLU A 327 -32.02 22.04 -11.74
CA GLU A 327 -32.54 22.68 -10.50
C GLU A 327 -32.08 21.87 -9.30
N PRO A 328 -31.70 22.50 -8.18
CA PRO A 328 -31.36 21.76 -6.96
C PRO A 328 -32.64 21.17 -6.36
N ALA A 329 -32.79 19.85 -6.48
CA ALA A 329 -33.84 19.14 -5.79
C ALA A 329 -33.49 19.07 -4.29
N ALA A 330 -33.89 20.07 -3.53
CA ALA A 330 -34.02 19.93 -2.09
C ALA A 330 -35.14 18.92 -1.80
N ALA A 331 -34.77 17.64 -1.74
CA ALA A 331 -35.70 16.61 -1.38
C ALA A 331 -36.10 16.77 0.09
N ARG A 332 -37.37 17.06 0.32
CA ARG A 332 -38.03 17.03 1.64
C ARG A 332 -37.94 15.57 2.17
N LEU A 333 -36.93 15.26 2.96
CA LEU A 333 -36.89 14.05 3.75
C LEU A 333 -37.70 14.28 5.05
N LYS A 334 -38.85 13.68 5.10
CA LYS A 334 -39.61 13.52 6.36
C LYS A 334 -38.86 12.55 7.23
N SER A 335 -38.53 12.96 8.45
CA SER A 335 -37.97 12.11 9.49
C SER A 335 -38.91 10.93 9.81
N CYS A 336 -38.55 9.73 9.33
CA CYS A 336 -39.01 8.47 9.90
C CYS A 336 -37.79 7.76 10.48
N PRO A 337 -37.88 7.10 11.64
CA PRO A 337 -36.76 6.28 12.13
C PRO A 337 -36.55 5.13 11.14
N PHE A 338 -35.40 5.11 10.50
CA PHE A 338 -34.98 4.09 9.55
C PHE A 338 -34.73 2.78 10.32
N LYS A 339 -35.55 1.76 10.07
CA LYS A 339 -35.09 0.38 10.18
C LYS A 339 -34.30 0.12 8.93
N ALA A 340 -33.00 -0.06 9.07
CA ALA A 340 -32.13 -0.47 7.99
C ALA A 340 -32.52 -1.89 7.58
N THR A 341 -33.32 -2.00 6.54
CA THR A 341 -33.55 -3.25 5.84
C THR A 341 -33.13 -3.03 4.40
N GLY A 342 -31.91 -3.45 4.09
CA GLY A 342 -31.35 -3.45 2.77
C GLY A 342 -30.06 -2.63 2.72
N THR A 343 -28.95 -3.34 2.64
CA THR A 343 -27.62 -2.79 2.37
C THR A 343 -27.66 -1.97 1.08
N PRO A 344 -27.19 -0.72 1.04
CA PRO A 344 -27.14 0.03 -0.22
C PRO A 344 -26.24 -0.72 -1.22
N PRO A 345 -26.55 -0.67 -2.52
CA PRO A 345 -25.71 -1.29 -3.53
C PRO A 345 -24.32 -0.63 -3.47
N ARG A 346 -23.33 -1.45 -3.17
CA ARG A 346 -21.96 -1.09 -2.84
C ARG A 346 -21.17 -0.68 -4.08
N GLU A 347 -20.23 0.20 -3.86
CA GLU A 347 -19.12 0.42 -4.76
C GLU A 347 -18.09 -0.72 -4.57
N ASP A 348 -17.52 -1.20 -5.68
CA ASP A 348 -16.40 -2.14 -5.67
C ASP A 348 -15.21 -1.55 -4.87
N LEU A 349 -14.81 -2.24 -3.81
CA LEU A 349 -13.71 -1.83 -2.93
C LEU A 349 -12.40 -1.67 -3.68
N ALA A 350 -12.10 -2.54 -4.65
CA ALA A 350 -10.90 -2.43 -5.46
C ALA A 350 -10.86 -1.09 -6.23
N THR A 351 -12.01 -0.64 -6.74
CA THR A 351 -12.13 0.66 -7.41
C THR A 351 -11.90 1.83 -6.43
N LEU A 352 -12.39 1.71 -5.20
CA LEU A 352 -12.16 2.73 -4.17
C LEU A 352 -10.68 2.78 -3.76
N ARG A 353 -10.05 1.63 -3.49
CA ARG A 353 -8.62 1.54 -3.18
C ARG A 353 -7.75 2.10 -4.30
N ALA A 354 -8.04 1.72 -5.57
CA ALA A 354 -7.36 2.30 -6.74
C ALA A 354 -7.54 3.82 -6.81
N THR A 355 -8.73 4.32 -6.46
CA THR A 355 -9.00 5.76 -6.38
C THR A 355 -8.12 6.45 -5.33
N LEU A 356 -7.90 5.82 -4.19
CA LEU A 356 -7.04 6.31 -3.11
C LEU A 356 -5.54 6.07 -3.39
N GLY A 357 -5.19 5.29 -4.41
CA GLY A 357 -3.80 4.91 -4.70
C GLY A 357 -3.24 3.88 -3.73
N LEU A 358 -4.13 3.13 -3.08
CA LEU A 358 -3.79 2.02 -2.21
C LEU A 358 -3.64 0.72 -3.02
N PRO A 359 -2.87 -0.27 -2.55
CA PRO A 359 -2.76 -1.57 -3.20
C PRO A 359 -4.14 -2.20 -3.43
N THR A 360 -4.39 -2.72 -4.63
CA THR A 360 -5.71 -3.26 -5.04
C THR A 360 -5.75 -4.78 -5.08
N CYS A 361 -4.61 -5.46 -5.04
CA CYS A 361 -4.58 -6.91 -4.99
C CYS A 361 -5.07 -7.42 -3.64
N PRO A 362 -5.77 -8.59 -3.58
CA PRO A 362 -6.39 -9.08 -2.36
C PRO A 362 -5.43 -9.26 -1.17
N ASN A 363 -4.20 -9.70 -1.42
CA ASN A 363 -3.20 -10.01 -0.39
C ASN A 363 -1.98 -9.08 -0.44
N CYS A 364 -2.03 -7.96 -1.19
CA CYS A 364 -0.97 -6.97 -1.21
C CYS A 364 -1.25 -5.89 -0.17
N ALA A 365 -1.01 -6.18 1.08
CA ALA A 365 -0.79 -5.14 2.08
C ALA A 365 0.68 -4.71 2.01
N SER A 366 0.95 -3.42 2.20
CA SER A 366 2.32 -2.95 2.40
C SER A 366 2.94 -3.75 3.54
N GLY A 367 4.13 -4.32 3.34
CA GLY A 367 4.81 -5.11 4.36
C GLY A 367 6.18 -4.52 4.69
N SER A 368 6.88 -5.14 5.59
CA SER A 368 8.27 -4.81 5.88
C SER A 368 8.85 -5.91 6.76
N ASN A 369 10.17 -6.06 6.77
CA ASN A 369 10.84 -6.81 7.80
C ASN A 369 11.93 -5.95 8.45
N ASN A 370 12.16 -6.16 9.72
CA ASN A 370 13.38 -5.74 10.38
C ASN A 370 13.81 -6.77 11.41
N TRP A 371 15.10 -6.85 11.67
CA TRP A 371 15.66 -7.61 12.77
C TRP A 371 16.98 -7.02 13.23
N VAL A 372 17.29 -7.25 14.49
CA VAL A 372 18.54 -6.85 15.10
C VAL A 372 19.10 -7.97 15.96
N ILE A 373 20.41 -8.14 15.93
CA ILE A 373 21.12 -9.27 16.54
C ILE A 373 22.27 -8.70 17.40
N ALA A 374 22.32 -9.10 18.66
CA ALA A 374 23.39 -8.73 19.58
C ALA A 374 24.73 -9.38 19.19
N GLY A 375 25.82 -8.74 19.51
CA GLY A 375 27.16 -9.21 19.19
C GLY A 375 27.50 -10.64 19.68
N ALA A 376 26.79 -11.12 20.71
CA ALA A 376 26.97 -12.50 21.19
C ALA A 376 26.66 -13.58 20.14
N HIS A 377 25.77 -13.29 19.18
CA HIS A 377 25.36 -14.21 18.11
C HIS A 377 25.98 -13.89 16.75
N THR A 378 26.82 -12.87 16.65
CA THR A 378 27.47 -12.48 15.39
C THR A 378 28.89 -12.99 15.30
N ALA A 379 29.43 -13.12 14.10
CA ALA A 379 30.81 -13.54 13.88
C ALA A 379 31.84 -12.49 14.34
N SER A 380 31.46 -11.21 14.27
CA SER A 380 32.30 -10.05 14.61
C SER A 380 32.31 -9.72 16.11
N GLY A 381 31.31 -10.18 16.86
CA GLY A 381 31.10 -9.78 18.25
C GLY A 381 30.46 -8.39 18.40
N LYS A 382 30.00 -7.76 17.30
CA LYS A 382 29.28 -6.49 17.26
C LYS A 382 27.86 -6.71 16.69
N PRO A 383 26.88 -5.85 17.03
CA PRO A 383 25.52 -6.00 16.51
C PRO A 383 25.43 -5.94 14.99
N LEU A 384 24.43 -6.64 14.45
CA LEU A 384 23.95 -6.52 13.09
C LEU A 384 22.48 -6.06 13.12
N LEU A 385 22.09 -5.14 12.25
CA LEU A 385 20.72 -4.72 12.07
C LEU A 385 20.36 -4.80 10.59
N SER A 386 19.20 -5.36 10.25
CA SER A 386 18.70 -5.37 8.88
C SER A 386 17.28 -4.84 8.81
N ASN A 387 16.97 -4.20 7.69
CA ASN A 387 15.64 -3.68 7.38
C ASN A 387 15.38 -3.80 5.88
N ASP A 388 14.21 -4.25 5.51
CA ASP A 388 13.66 -4.23 4.15
C ASP A 388 12.19 -3.85 4.20
N MET A 389 11.86 -2.65 3.68
CA MET A 389 10.51 -2.12 3.64
C MET A 389 9.83 -2.55 2.34
N HIS A 390 8.70 -3.27 2.43
CA HIS A 390 7.96 -3.74 1.27
C HIS A 390 6.84 -2.76 0.93
N LEU A 391 7.02 -2.02 -0.14
CA LEU A 391 6.13 -0.95 -0.59
C LEU A 391 5.80 -1.15 -2.08
N PRO A 392 4.83 -0.37 -2.61
CA PRO A 392 4.61 -0.34 -4.06
C PRO A 392 5.88 0.02 -4.82
N LEU A 393 6.20 -0.77 -5.83
CA LEU A 393 7.34 -0.56 -6.71
C LEU A 393 6.91 0.34 -7.87
N THR A 394 7.49 1.53 -7.96
CA THR A 394 7.18 2.53 -8.97
C THR A 394 8.46 3.09 -9.58
N GLU A 395 8.35 3.69 -10.75
CA GLU A 395 9.39 4.48 -11.39
C GLU A 395 8.96 5.95 -11.43
N PRO A 396 9.63 6.88 -10.74
CA PRO A 396 10.77 6.67 -9.82
C PRO A 396 10.38 5.86 -8.58
N ASN A 397 11.36 5.21 -7.95
CA ASN A 397 11.10 4.48 -6.71
C ASN A 397 10.82 5.43 -5.53
N VAL A 398 10.27 4.89 -4.44
CA VAL A 398 9.80 5.69 -3.29
C VAL A 398 10.94 6.37 -2.54
N TRP A 399 12.12 5.76 -2.48
CA TRP A 399 13.25 6.23 -1.72
C TRP A 399 14.30 6.95 -2.57
N LEU A 400 15.08 7.82 -1.92
CA LEU A 400 16.34 8.40 -2.37
C LEU A 400 17.36 8.14 -1.25
N MET A 401 18.50 7.54 -1.56
CA MET A 401 19.58 7.38 -0.60
C MET A 401 20.32 8.70 -0.45
N ALA A 402 20.82 8.99 0.74
CA ALA A 402 21.65 10.17 0.98
C ALA A 402 22.53 10.02 2.23
N ASP A 403 23.72 10.59 2.17
CA ASP A 403 24.59 10.83 3.31
C ASP A 403 24.68 12.35 3.57
N LEU A 404 24.27 12.77 4.76
CA LEU A 404 24.04 14.16 5.15
C LEU A 404 24.99 14.53 6.31
N SER A 405 25.94 15.44 6.08
CA SER A 405 26.97 15.78 7.05
C SER A 405 27.12 17.30 7.26
N ALA A 406 27.02 17.73 8.52
CA ALA A 406 27.31 19.07 9.00
C ALA A 406 27.70 19.02 10.48
N PRO A 407 28.32 20.05 11.08
CA PRO A 407 28.63 20.05 12.50
C PRO A 407 27.41 19.72 13.39
N GLY A 408 27.51 18.62 14.17
CA GLY A 408 26.46 18.12 15.04
C GLY A 408 25.31 17.39 14.32
N TYR A 409 25.51 17.01 13.06
CA TYR A 409 24.57 16.20 12.29
C TYR A 409 25.33 15.35 11.26
N HIS A 410 25.26 14.04 11.37
CA HIS A 410 25.77 13.13 10.34
C HIS A 410 24.92 11.87 10.32
N ALA A 411 24.13 11.68 9.26
CA ALA A 411 23.25 10.52 9.09
C ALA A 411 23.20 10.08 7.62
N THR A 412 23.14 8.77 7.42
CA THR A 412 23.05 8.14 6.09
C THR A 412 21.96 7.07 6.05
N GLY A 413 21.40 6.84 4.87
CA GLY A 413 20.33 5.89 4.62
C GLY A 413 19.31 6.43 3.63
N VAL A 414 18.08 5.88 3.67
CA VAL A 414 17.01 6.30 2.78
C VAL A 414 16.29 7.55 3.29
N THR A 415 16.02 8.45 2.34
CA THR A 415 15.22 9.66 2.52
C THR A 415 13.96 9.58 1.67
N LEU A 416 12.92 10.35 2.02
CA LEU A 416 11.70 10.44 1.25
C LEU A 416 11.75 11.71 0.38
N PRO A 417 11.77 11.61 -0.97
CA PRO A 417 11.84 12.79 -1.84
C PRO A 417 10.76 13.82 -1.51
N GLY A 418 11.19 15.01 -1.11
CA GLY A 418 10.33 16.07 -0.63
C GLY A 418 10.34 16.28 0.89
N VAL A 419 10.94 15.38 1.65
CA VAL A 419 11.09 15.48 3.12
C VAL A 419 12.57 15.53 3.47
N PRO A 420 13.06 16.47 4.29
CA PRO A 420 14.42 16.44 4.81
C PRO A 420 14.61 15.27 5.78
N PHE A 421 15.87 14.95 6.12
CA PHE A 421 16.29 13.93 7.07
C PHE A 421 16.32 12.49 6.50
N VAL A 422 17.00 11.60 7.23
CA VAL A 422 17.04 10.16 7.00
C VAL A 422 15.88 9.49 7.71
N VAL A 423 15.09 8.69 6.98
CA VAL A 423 13.92 7.98 7.52
C VAL A 423 14.33 6.66 8.18
N ALA A 424 15.19 5.88 7.53
CA ALA A 424 15.79 4.66 8.06
C ALA A 424 17.25 4.59 7.64
N GLY A 425 18.13 4.11 8.52
CA GLY A 425 19.56 4.10 8.29
C GLY A 425 20.37 4.15 9.57
N HIS A 426 21.46 4.91 9.58
CA HIS A 426 22.30 5.07 10.75
C HIS A 426 22.99 6.44 10.84
N ASN A 427 23.52 6.75 12.00
CA ASN A 427 24.47 7.83 12.22
C ASN A 427 25.79 7.26 12.76
N GLU A 428 26.63 8.07 13.42
CA GLU A 428 27.91 7.63 13.99
C GLU A 428 27.75 6.66 15.16
N HIS A 429 26.61 6.66 15.85
CA HIS A 429 26.38 5.99 17.13
C HIS A 429 25.24 4.99 17.14
N VAL A 430 24.17 5.26 16.37
CA VAL A 430 22.97 4.45 16.39
C VAL A 430 22.53 4.09 14.97
N ALA A 431 21.92 2.91 14.82
CA ALA A 431 21.25 2.46 13.61
C ALA A 431 19.80 2.08 13.92
N TRP A 432 18.91 2.34 12.97
CA TRP A 432 17.49 2.03 13.12
C TRP A 432 16.87 1.49 11.83
N GLY A 433 15.94 0.57 12.01
CA GLY A 433 15.12 0.02 10.95
C GLY A 433 13.66 0.02 11.36
N ILE A 434 12.77 0.18 10.39
CA ILE A 434 11.34 0.39 10.63
C ILE A 434 10.46 -0.64 9.90
N THR A 435 9.33 -1.01 10.54
CA THR A 435 8.23 -1.70 9.87
C THR A 435 6.90 -1.06 10.27
N ALA A 436 5.87 -1.15 9.41
CA ALA A 436 4.54 -0.72 9.78
C ALA A 436 3.99 -1.55 10.94
N LEU A 437 3.40 -0.88 11.95
CA LEU A 437 2.78 -1.53 13.10
C LEU A 437 1.34 -1.97 12.82
N TYR A 438 0.65 -1.28 11.90
CA TYR A 438 -0.77 -1.49 11.61
C TYR A 438 -1.70 -1.34 12.81
N ALA A 439 -1.33 -0.47 13.75
CA ALA A 439 -2.21 -0.18 14.87
C ALA A 439 -3.51 0.48 14.39
N ASP A 440 -4.59 0.18 15.10
CA ASP A 440 -5.92 0.70 14.78
C ASP A 440 -6.07 2.16 15.22
N VAL A 441 -5.76 3.10 14.32
CA VAL A 441 -5.78 4.56 14.53
C VAL A 441 -6.95 5.26 13.86
N GLN A 442 -7.90 4.48 13.31
CA GLN A 442 -9.06 4.97 12.56
C GLN A 442 -10.33 4.30 13.06
N ASP A 443 -11.39 5.08 13.30
CA ASP A 443 -12.72 4.57 13.56
C ASP A 443 -13.75 5.20 12.64
N LEU A 444 -14.72 4.39 12.20
CA LEU A 444 -15.89 4.84 11.47
C LEU A 444 -17.07 5.01 12.43
N TYR A 445 -17.83 6.11 12.27
CA TYR A 445 -18.99 6.39 13.08
C TYR A 445 -20.22 6.60 12.21
N HIS A 446 -21.30 5.88 12.47
CA HIS A 446 -22.61 6.20 11.92
C HIS A 446 -23.14 7.48 12.55
N GLU A 447 -23.44 8.47 11.75
CA GLU A 447 -23.85 9.80 12.21
C GLU A 447 -25.36 10.02 12.08
N THR A 448 -25.94 10.72 13.03
CA THR A 448 -27.34 11.16 12.97
C THR A 448 -27.44 12.61 12.54
N LEU A 449 -28.00 12.87 11.35
CA LEU A 449 -28.14 14.22 10.78
C LEU A 449 -29.62 14.66 10.81
N ASP A 450 -29.86 15.96 11.07
CA ASP A 450 -31.23 16.54 11.08
C ASP A 450 -31.72 16.99 9.67
N GLY A 451 -30.88 16.90 8.66
CA GLY A 451 -31.15 17.39 7.31
C GLY A 451 -31.20 18.91 7.18
N LYS A 452 -30.79 19.64 8.22
CA LYS A 452 -30.74 21.13 8.24
C LYS A 452 -29.32 21.65 8.48
N GLY A 453 -28.31 20.77 8.34
CA GLY A 453 -26.92 21.09 8.54
C GLY A 453 -26.42 20.87 9.97
N ASN A 454 -27.13 20.08 10.78
CA ASN A 454 -26.68 19.71 12.11
C ASN A 454 -26.55 18.20 12.24
N TYR A 455 -25.65 17.75 13.12
CA TYR A 455 -25.50 16.37 13.57
C TYR A 455 -25.75 16.27 15.08
N GLN A 456 -26.06 15.06 15.53
CA GLN A 456 -26.23 14.79 16.95
C GLN A 456 -24.89 14.30 17.53
N SER A 457 -24.28 15.11 18.39
CA SER A 457 -23.04 14.78 19.09
C SER A 457 -23.24 13.64 20.09
N SER A 458 -22.14 13.01 20.54
CA SER A 458 -22.13 11.90 21.49
C SER A 458 -22.81 12.21 22.85
N ASP A 459 -22.90 13.51 23.23
CA ASP A 459 -23.62 13.96 24.42
C ASP A 459 -25.12 14.16 24.19
N GLY A 460 -25.60 13.88 22.97
CA GLY A 460 -27.01 14.02 22.58
C GLY A 460 -27.39 15.42 22.11
N THR A 461 -26.49 16.40 22.14
CA THR A 461 -26.80 17.77 21.70
C THR A 461 -26.68 17.86 20.16
N TRP A 462 -27.50 18.76 19.57
CA TRP A 462 -27.38 19.07 18.14
C TRP A 462 -26.35 20.16 17.93
N LYS A 463 -25.35 19.89 17.09
CA LYS A 463 -24.28 20.81 16.72
C LYS A 463 -24.32 21.05 15.21
N PRO A 464 -23.93 22.24 14.73
CA PRO A 464 -23.78 22.48 13.30
C PRO A 464 -22.61 21.70 12.75
N LEU A 465 -22.77 21.16 11.53
CA LEU A 465 -21.63 20.61 10.77
C LEU A 465 -20.61 21.71 10.50
N SER A 466 -19.33 21.40 10.64
CA SER A 466 -18.26 22.21 10.07
C SER A 466 -18.23 22.01 8.56
N ILE A 467 -17.98 23.06 7.78
CA ILE A 467 -17.97 23.02 6.32
C ILE A 467 -16.70 23.70 5.83
N ASP A 468 -15.85 22.91 5.15
CA ASP A 468 -14.72 23.43 4.40
C ASP A 468 -15.09 23.49 2.92
N HIS A 469 -15.06 24.71 2.36
CA HIS A 469 -15.37 24.96 0.95
C HIS A 469 -14.11 24.76 0.11
N GLU A 470 -14.09 23.73 -0.70
CA GLU A 470 -12.97 23.35 -1.54
C GLU A 470 -13.29 23.57 -3.02
N VAL A 471 -12.29 23.99 -3.80
CA VAL A 471 -12.38 24.13 -5.25
C VAL A 471 -11.34 23.23 -5.89
N ILE A 472 -11.78 22.30 -6.72
CA ILE A 472 -10.92 21.42 -7.48
C ILE A 472 -10.83 21.95 -8.92
N HIS A 473 -9.64 22.43 -9.30
CA HIS A 473 -9.37 22.84 -10.66
C HIS A 473 -9.24 21.61 -11.58
N VAL A 474 -9.87 21.62 -12.74
CA VAL A 474 -9.88 20.48 -13.67
C VAL A 474 -9.35 20.91 -15.02
N ARG A 475 -8.21 20.36 -15.41
CA ARG A 475 -7.62 20.65 -16.73
C ARG A 475 -8.58 20.33 -17.87
N GLY A 476 -8.84 21.32 -18.71
CA GLY A 476 -9.77 21.19 -19.85
C GLY A 476 -11.23 21.06 -19.46
N GLY A 477 -11.58 21.20 -18.19
CA GLY A 477 -12.91 21.14 -17.63
C GLY A 477 -13.35 22.42 -16.97
N LYS A 478 -14.39 22.35 -16.17
CA LYS A 478 -14.81 23.41 -15.25
C LYS A 478 -14.34 23.04 -13.85
N ASP A 479 -14.06 24.06 -13.05
CA ASP A 479 -13.81 23.87 -11.63
C ASP A 479 -14.99 23.17 -10.95
N VAL A 480 -14.69 22.38 -9.95
CA VAL A 480 -15.67 21.61 -9.19
C VAL A 480 -15.62 22.09 -7.73
N GLU A 481 -16.73 22.64 -7.27
CA GLU A 481 -16.91 22.98 -5.86
C GLU A 481 -17.23 21.71 -5.06
N LEU A 482 -16.64 21.59 -3.88
CA LEU A 482 -16.82 20.49 -2.94
C LEU A 482 -16.93 21.05 -1.52
N ASP A 483 -18.07 20.81 -0.87
CA ASP A 483 -18.23 21.07 0.55
C ASP A 483 -17.83 19.82 1.34
N VAL A 484 -16.73 19.89 2.06
CA VAL A 484 -16.33 18.86 3.01
C VAL A 484 -16.99 19.16 4.34
N GLN A 485 -17.96 18.34 4.70
CA GLN A 485 -18.72 18.46 5.94
C GLN A 485 -18.09 17.56 7.01
N SER A 486 -17.94 18.06 8.23
CA SER A 486 -17.34 17.32 9.34
C SER A 486 -18.17 17.40 10.61
N THR A 487 -18.11 16.33 11.39
CA THR A 487 -18.62 16.24 12.77
C THR A 487 -17.46 16.34 13.77
N ASP A 488 -17.71 16.16 15.08
CA ASP A 488 -16.65 16.01 16.09
C ASP A 488 -15.80 14.73 15.86
N HIS A 489 -16.28 13.77 15.08
CA HIS A 489 -15.54 12.55 14.72
C HIS A 489 -14.70 12.72 13.45
N GLY A 490 -14.84 13.81 12.71
CA GLY A 490 -14.11 14.06 11.48
C GLY A 490 -15.00 14.18 10.25
N PRO A 491 -14.42 14.08 9.03
CA PRO A 491 -15.14 14.33 7.79
C PRO A 491 -16.19 13.25 7.49
N LEU A 492 -17.33 13.69 6.93
CA LEU A 492 -18.33 12.80 6.37
C LEU A 492 -17.83 12.19 5.06
N MET A 493 -17.76 10.87 5.01
CA MET A 493 -17.16 10.09 3.93
C MET A 493 -17.97 10.05 2.64
N GLY A 494 -19.25 10.49 2.68
CA GLY A 494 -20.18 10.39 1.55
C GLY A 494 -19.65 10.83 0.19
N PRO A 495 -18.95 11.98 0.06
CA PRO A 495 -18.45 12.46 -1.23
C PRO A 495 -17.37 11.59 -1.90
N MET A 496 -16.73 10.67 -1.17
CA MET A 496 -15.73 9.74 -1.70
C MET A 496 -16.36 8.62 -2.54
N PHE A 497 -17.63 8.30 -2.29
CA PHE A 497 -18.32 7.16 -2.89
C PHE A 497 -19.15 7.59 -4.10
N MET A 498 -19.26 6.74 -5.11
CA MET A 498 -20.21 6.94 -6.22
C MET A 498 -21.66 6.77 -5.75
N LYS A 499 -21.86 5.94 -4.75
CA LYS A 499 -23.13 5.74 -4.07
C LYS A 499 -22.86 5.94 -2.57
N PRO A 500 -23.12 7.13 -2.03
CA PRO A 500 -22.78 7.42 -0.64
C PRO A 500 -23.49 6.45 0.30
N PRO A 501 -22.75 5.90 1.30
CA PRO A 501 -23.33 5.12 2.39
C PRO A 501 -24.25 6.00 3.25
N PRO A 502 -24.95 5.43 4.25
CA PRO A 502 -25.55 6.21 5.33
C PRO A 502 -24.56 7.24 5.89
N PRO A 503 -25.00 8.37 6.46
CA PRO A 503 -24.10 9.36 7.02
C PRO A 503 -23.07 8.70 7.95
N MET A 504 -21.80 8.79 7.56
CA MET A 504 -20.70 8.16 8.27
C MET A 504 -19.49 9.09 8.24
N SER A 505 -18.86 9.27 9.40
CA SER A 505 -17.62 10.04 9.56
C SER A 505 -16.43 9.12 9.81
N LEU A 506 -15.24 9.62 9.47
CA LEU A 506 -13.95 9.01 9.76
C LEU A 506 -13.26 9.77 10.87
N LYS A 507 -13.01 9.10 12.00
CA LYS A 507 -12.16 9.62 13.07
C LYS A 507 -10.76 9.02 12.90
N TRP A 508 -9.79 9.88 12.66
CA TRP A 508 -8.40 9.49 12.44
C TRP A 508 -7.48 10.29 13.37
N THR A 509 -6.46 9.65 13.93
CA THR A 509 -5.54 10.32 14.87
C THR A 509 -4.81 11.51 14.27
N ILE A 510 -4.58 11.52 12.95
CA ILE A 510 -3.95 12.67 12.27
C ILE A 510 -4.77 13.95 12.37
N ASP A 511 -6.08 13.85 12.60
CA ASP A 511 -6.97 15.01 12.70
C ASP A 511 -6.95 15.65 14.10
N ASP A 512 -6.35 14.98 15.10
CA ASP A 512 -6.24 15.53 16.44
C ASP A 512 -5.26 16.72 16.45
N PRO A 513 -5.73 17.94 16.80
CA PRO A 513 -4.91 19.14 16.75
C PRO A 513 -3.76 19.17 17.75
N ILE A 514 -3.74 18.29 18.75
CA ILE A 514 -2.62 18.20 19.71
C ILE A 514 -1.44 17.40 19.18
N LEU A 515 -1.64 16.57 18.15
CA LEU A 515 -0.61 15.73 17.54
C LEU A 515 0.05 16.48 16.39
N ASN A 516 1.31 16.86 16.56
CA ASN A 516 2.04 17.69 15.60
C ASN A 516 3.53 17.33 15.49
N SER A 517 3.97 16.17 16.01
CA SER A 517 5.40 15.84 16.13
C SER A 517 5.83 14.72 15.17
N LEU A 518 6.90 14.98 14.44
CA LEU A 518 7.64 14.00 13.64
C LEU A 518 9.14 14.20 13.89
N PRO A 519 9.71 13.57 14.93
CA PRO A 519 11.03 13.88 15.48
C PRO A 519 12.18 13.22 14.71
N LEU A 520 12.18 13.31 13.36
CA LEU A 520 13.23 12.74 12.51
C LEU A 520 14.60 13.37 12.77
N TYR A 521 14.64 14.69 13.08
CA TYR A 521 15.89 15.35 13.41
C TYR A 521 16.51 14.78 14.67
N GLU A 522 15.71 14.61 15.74
CA GLU A 522 16.13 14.07 17.02
C GLU A 522 16.60 12.61 16.89
N LEU A 523 15.92 11.81 16.04
CA LEU A 523 16.35 10.44 15.73
C LEU A 523 17.71 10.43 15.02
N ASN A 524 17.88 11.30 14.02
CA ASN A 524 19.11 11.35 13.21
C ASN A 524 20.31 11.86 14.03
N THR A 525 20.08 12.55 15.15
CA THR A 525 21.15 13.12 16.01
C THR A 525 21.31 12.39 17.34
N ALA A 526 20.48 11.38 17.62
CA ALA A 526 20.59 10.57 18.83
C ALA A 526 21.94 9.82 18.88
N SER A 527 22.57 9.78 20.05
CA SER A 527 23.86 9.12 20.26
C SER A 527 23.76 7.86 21.14
N ASN A 528 22.59 7.56 21.66
CA ASN A 528 22.33 6.43 22.57
C ASN A 528 20.84 6.15 22.68
N TRP A 529 20.51 5.00 23.32
CA TRP A 529 19.11 4.59 23.52
C TRP A 529 18.26 5.62 24.28
N THR A 530 18.82 6.31 25.25
CA THR A 530 18.06 7.31 26.05
C THR A 530 17.56 8.46 25.16
N GLU A 531 18.45 9.01 24.31
CA GLU A 531 18.09 10.08 23.38
C GLU A 531 17.17 9.58 22.28
N PHE A 532 17.46 8.39 21.72
CA PHE A 532 16.66 7.77 20.70
C PHE A 532 15.23 7.46 21.20
N SER A 533 15.10 6.86 22.38
CA SER A 533 13.81 6.57 23.00
C SER A 533 13.02 7.85 23.34
N ALA A 534 13.70 8.94 23.72
CA ALA A 534 13.03 10.23 23.94
C ALA A 534 12.44 10.80 22.63
N ALA A 535 13.16 10.66 21.52
CA ALA A 535 12.62 11.01 20.21
C ALA A 535 11.42 10.12 19.84
N LEU A 536 11.51 8.80 20.06
CA LEU A 536 10.39 7.89 19.84
C LEU A 536 9.15 8.23 20.68
N ALA A 537 9.32 8.71 21.91
CA ALA A 537 8.20 9.12 22.78
C ALA A 537 7.44 10.33 22.24
N ALA A 538 8.08 11.13 21.40
CA ALA A 538 7.48 12.27 20.71
C ALA A 538 6.91 11.91 19.32
N TRP A 539 6.99 10.66 18.87
CA TRP A 539 6.53 10.22 17.57
C TRP A 539 5.01 10.08 17.54
N ASP A 540 4.31 10.88 16.76
CA ASP A 540 2.86 10.86 16.72
C ASP A 540 2.30 9.91 15.64
N TRP A 541 2.89 9.90 14.42
CA TRP A 541 2.43 9.09 13.27
C TRP A 541 3.51 9.00 12.17
N PRO A 542 3.46 7.98 11.26
CA PRO A 542 2.58 6.79 11.28
C PRO A 542 2.91 5.84 12.43
N THR A 543 2.06 4.83 12.65
CA THR A 543 2.36 3.79 13.64
C THR A 543 3.40 2.82 13.12
N LEU A 544 4.52 2.68 13.83
CA LEU A 544 5.69 1.92 13.40
C LEU A 544 6.27 1.03 14.49
N ASN A 545 7.00 0.01 14.06
CA ASN A 545 7.92 -0.76 14.88
C ASN A 545 9.35 -0.29 14.58
N PHE A 546 10.10 0.12 15.58
CA PHE A 546 11.51 0.44 15.47
C PHE A 546 12.36 -0.66 16.07
N VAL A 547 13.36 -1.15 15.33
CA VAL A 547 14.51 -1.86 15.89
C VAL A 547 15.69 -0.92 15.92
N TYR A 548 16.55 -1.10 16.92
CA TYR A 548 17.68 -0.23 17.25
C TYR A 548 18.92 -1.06 17.54
N ALA A 549 20.07 -0.58 17.13
CA ALA A 549 21.38 -1.05 17.57
C ALA A 549 22.33 0.12 17.74
N ASP A 550 23.32 0.02 18.67
CA ASP A 550 24.33 1.05 18.86
C ASP A 550 25.76 0.51 18.81
N ASP A 551 26.72 1.44 18.77
CA ASP A 551 28.16 1.18 18.75
C ASP A 551 28.68 0.56 20.08
N GLN A 552 27.89 0.67 21.16
CA GLN A 552 28.18 0.09 22.48
C GLN A 552 27.78 -1.38 22.57
N GLY A 553 26.93 -1.84 21.65
CA GLY A 553 26.51 -3.23 21.54
C GLY A 553 25.09 -3.53 22.03
N HIS A 554 24.33 -2.49 22.38
CA HIS A 554 22.93 -2.62 22.77
C HIS A 554 22.03 -2.83 21.58
N ILE A 555 20.93 -3.58 21.78
CA ILE A 555 19.85 -3.77 20.84
C ILE A 555 18.50 -3.47 21.51
N ALA A 556 17.56 -2.89 20.76
CA ALA A 556 16.25 -2.58 21.30
C ALA A 556 15.15 -2.64 20.26
N TYR A 557 13.91 -2.68 20.76
CA TYR A 557 12.67 -2.57 19.99
C TYR A 557 11.71 -1.64 20.72
N HIS A 558 10.97 -0.83 19.98
CA HIS A 558 9.83 -0.07 20.47
C HIS A 558 8.77 0.13 19.39
N ALA A 559 7.50 -0.14 19.73
CA ALA A 559 6.35 0.25 18.92
C ALA A 559 6.00 1.72 19.21
N VAL A 560 5.72 2.51 18.17
CA VAL A 560 5.46 3.95 18.29
C VAL A 560 4.21 4.38 17.54
N GLY A 561 3.76 5.60 17.80
CA GLY A 561 2.56 6.21 17.23
C GLY A 561 1.46 6.38 18.28
N ARG A 562 0.49 7.24 18.00
CA ARG A 562 -0.62 7.54 18.92
C ARG A 562 -1.79 6.60 18.68
N VAL A 563 -1.85 5.51 19.42
CA VAL A 563 -2.93 4.53 19.36
C VAL A 563 -4.04 4.93 20.33
N PRO A 564 -5.29 5.08 19.88
CA PRO A 564 -6.39 5.48 20.74
C PRO A 564 -6.68 4.49 21.87
N LEU A 565 -6.87 4.99 23.07
CA LEU A 565 -7.39 4.24 24.19
C LEU A 565 -8.92 4.19 24.08
N ARG A 566 -9.44 3.04 23.71
CA ARG A 566 -10.87 2.80 23.55
C ARG A 566 -11.51 2.22 24.81
N PRO A 567 -12.79 2.49 25.08
CA PRO A 567 -13.54 1.79 26.13
C PRO A 567 -13.50 0.29 25.92
N ALA A 568 -13.59 -0.47 27.02
CA ALA A 568 -13.56 -1.93 26.98
C ALA A 568 -14.63 -2.51 26.03
N GLY A 569 -14.21 -3.45 25.17
CA GLY A 569 -15.09 -4.12 24.20
C GLY A 569 -15.35 -3.33 22.90
N LEU A 570 -14.72 -2.15 22.71
CA LEU A 570 -14.89 -1.35 21.50
C LEU A 570 -13.66 -1.35 20.60
N ALA A 571 -12.52 -1.86 21.07
CA ALA A 571 -11.36 -2.08 20.21
C ALA A 571 -11.70 -3.13 19.14
N GLY A 572 -11.43 -2.82 17.88
CA GLY A 572 -11.69 -3.69 16.74
C GLY A 572 -13.16 -3.80 16.30
N VAL A 573 -14.07 -3.03 16.89
CA VAL A 573 -15.43 -2.90 16.37
C VAL A 573 -15.36 -2.22 15.01
N PRO A 574 -15.91 -2.82 13.94
CA PRO A 574 -15.75 -2.31 12.58
C PRO A 574 -16.31 -0.89 12.40
N ILE A 575 -17.53 -0.67 12.83
CA ILE A 575 -18.21 0.63 12.76
C ILE A 575 -18.85 0.92 14.10
N GLN A 576 -18.57 2.12 14.63
CA GLN A 576 -19.16 2.59 15.88
C GLN A 576 -20.52 3.22 15.59
N ASP A 577 -21.50 2.94 16.42
CA ASP A 577 -22.71 3.74 16.42
C ASP A 577 -22.46 5.05 17.20
N ALA A 578 -22.78 6.18 16.60
CA ALA A 578 -22.82 7.49 17.25
C ALA A 578 -24.26 7.95 17.52
N PRO A 579 -25.11 7.18 18.22
CA PRO A 579 -26.41 7.65 18.59
C PRO A 579 -26.25 8.68 19.70
N GLY A 580 -26.91 9.80 19.56
CA GLY A 580 -26.91 10.84 20.59
C GLY A 580 -27.11 10.27 21.98
N GLY A 581 -26.21 10.64 22.90
CA GLY A 581 -26.23 10.19 24.29
C GLY A 581 -25.46 8.90 24.61
N GLN A 582 -24.49 8.52 23.77
CA GLN A 582 -23.62 7.37 24.06
C GLN A 582 -22.14 7.77 24.14
N PRO A 583 -21.72 8.53 25.18
CA PRO A 583 -20.30 8.94 25.33
C PRO A 583 -19.33 7.77 25.53
N LYS A 584 -19.86 6.56 25.76
CA LYS A 584 -19.05 5.34 25.92
C LYS A 584 -18.30 4.89 24.65
N HIS A 585 -18.57 5.49 23.49
CA HIS A 585 -17.91 5.14 22.23
C HIS A 585 -16.74 6.09 21.90
N GLU A 586 -16.53 7.12 22.70
CA GLU A 586 -15.46 8.09 22.48
C GLU A 586 -14.10 7.56 22.91
N TRP A 587 -13.05 8.00 22.17
CA TRP A 587 -11.67 7.77 22.60
C TRP A 587 -11.40 8.43 23.95
N GLN A 588 -10.67 7.74 24.80
CA GLN A 588 -10.32 8.17 26.17
C GLN A 588 -8.91 8.75 26.26
N GLY A 589 -8.31 9.14 25.15
CA GLY A 589 -6.94 9.56 24.99
C GLY A 589 -6.14 8.53 24.20
N TYR A 590 -4.84 8.42 24.49
CA TYR A 590 -3.91 7.54 23.79
C TYR A 590 -3.23 6.59 24.76
N ILE A 591 -2.81 5.42 24.27
CA ILE A 591 -2.00 4.47 25.03
C ILE A 591 -0.68 5.18 25.39
N PRO A 592 -0.30 5.21 26.68
CA PRO A 592 0.98 5.80 27.08
C PRO A 592 2.17 5.12 26.41
N PHE A 593 3.19 5.90 26.07
CA PHE A 593 4.38 5.41 25.37
C PHE A 593 5.01 4.19 26.07
N GLU A 594 5.12 4.22 27.39
CA GLU A 594 5.72 3.16 28.21
C GLU A 594 4.88 1.88 28.24
N GLN A 595 3.61 1.96 27.83
CA GLN A 595 2.70 0.82 27.72
C GLN A 595 2.64 0.25 26.30
N MET A 596 3.24 0.92 25.32
CA MET A 596 3.44 0.36 23.99
C MET A 596 4.47 -0.78 24.08
N PRO A 597 4.36 -1.82 23.23
CA PRO A 597 5.34 -2.91 23.19
C PRO A 597 6.78 -2.40 23.05
N ASN A 598 7.66 -2.80 23.94
CA ASN A 598 9.07 -2.40 23.91
C ASN A 598 9.97 -3.43 24.59
N THR A 599 11.23 -3.45 24.23
CA THR A 599 12.25 -4.34 24.82
C THR A 599 13.63 -3.75 24.59
N PHE A 600 14.49 -3.83 25.61
CA PHE A 600 15.89 -3.44 25.57
C PHE A 600 16.77 -4.60 26.04
N ASP A 601 17.81 -4.96 25.26
CA ASP A 601 18.76 -6.05 25.52
C ASP A 601 18.07 -7.37 25.94
N PRO A 602 17.21 -7.95 25.11
CA PRO A 602 16.48 -9.17 25.47
C PRO A 602 17.44 -10.35 25.67
N PRO A 603 17.10 -11.28 26.59
CA PRO A 603 17.92 -12.49 26.80
C PRO A 603 18.09 -13.38 25.57
N SER A 604 17.18 -13.29 24.59
CA SER A 604 17.27 -13.98 23.31
C SER A 604 18.45 -13.52 22.46
N GLY A 605 18.95 -12.30 22.70
CA GLY A 605 20.03 -11.70 21.92
C GLY A 605 19.62 -11.29 20.49
N PHE A 606 18.31 -11.34 20.14
CA PHE A 606 17.80 -10.83 18.88
C PHE A 606 16.33 -10.38 19.00
N LEU A 607 15.92 -9.49 18.12
CA LEU A 607 14.56 -8.95 17.98
C LEU A 607 14.22 -8.89 16.49
N ALA A 608 12.95 -9.12 16.15
CA ALA A 608 12.49 -9.00 14.79
C ALA A 608 11.02 -8.57 14.74
N THR A 609 10.62 -7.88 13.67
CA THR A 609 9.23 -7.65 13.31
C THR A 609 9.00 -7.83 11.81
N ALA A 610 7.81 -8.32 11.44
CA ALA A 610 7.39 -8.52 10.05
C ALA A 610 5.90 -8.18 9.89
N ASN A 611 5.43 -7.13 10.57
CA ASN A 611 4.06 -6.62 10.60
C ASN A 611 3.04 -7.57 11.25
N SER A 612 3.45 -8.73 11.75
CA SER A 612 2.62 -9.66 12.50
C SER A 612 2.44 -9.17 13.94
N ARG A 613 1.66 -9.90 14.71
CA ARG A 613 1.31 -9.56 16.08
C ARG A 613 2.54 -9.33 16.97
N VAL A 614 2.62 -8.14 17.58
CA VAL A 614 3.72 -7.74 18.48
C VAL A 614 3.31 -7.73 19.96
N THR A 615 2.07 -8.07 20.27
CA THR A 615 1.52 -8.08 21.64
C THR A 615 1.37 -9.50 22.15
N ALA A 616 1.73 -9.72 23.44
CA ALA A 616 1.40 -10.95 24.14
C ALA A 616 -0.09 -11.02 24.48
N ASP A 617 -0.62 -12.24 24.76
CA ASP A 617 -2.05 -12.47 25.05
C ASP A 617 -2.59 -11.68 26.27
N ASN A 618 -1.70 -11.35 27.22
CA ASN A 618 -2.06 -10.63 28.44
C ASN A 618 -1.78 -9.13 28.36
N THR A 619 -1.56 -8.59 27.17
CA THR A 619 -1.34 -7.15 26.98
C THR A 619 -2.62 -6.39 27.32
N PRO A 620 -2.56 -5.35 28.20
CA PRO A 620 -3.77 -4.70 28.70
C PRO A 620 -4.50 -3.86 27.66
N ASN A 621 -3.80 -3.40 26.62
CA ASN A 621 -4.34 -2.53 25.59
C ASN A 621 -4.33 -3.24 24.23
N THR A 622 -5.45 -3.23 23.52
CA THR A 622 -5.53 -3.73 22.15
C THR A 622 -5.01 -2.67 21.18
N LEU A 623 -3.95 -2.98 20.43
CA LEU A 623 -3.41 -2.09 19.40
C LEU A 623 -4.20 -2.19 18.12
N THR A 624 -4.53 -3.40 17.70
CA THR A 624 -5.32 -3.74 16.52
C THR A 624 -5.83 -5.17 16.64
N LEU A 625 -6.81 -5.52 15.84
CA LEU A 625 -7.20 -6.92 15.58
C LEU A 625 -6.81 -7.38 14.16
N ASP A 626 -6.27 -6.47 13.35
CA ASP A 626 -5.93 -6.67 11.94
C ASP A 626 -4.38 -6.76 11.80
N TRP A 627 -3.83 -7.88 12.24
CA TRP A 627 -2.41 -8.18 12.10
C TRP A 627 -2.12 -8.78 10.72
N MET A 628 -0.85 -8.71 10.29
CA MET A 628 -0.40 -9.42 9.09
C MET A 628 -0.11 -10.89 9.36
N ASP A 629 -0.25 -11.71 8.32
CA ASP A 629 0.08 -13.13 8.37
C ASP A 629 1.44 -13.41 9.04
N PRO A 630 1.57 -14.45 9.88
CA PRO A 630 2.73 -14.69 10.75
C PRO A 630 3.89 -15.41 10.07
N TYR A 631 3.78 -15.84 8.80
CA TYR A 631 4.76 -16.74 8.18
C TYR A 631 6.14 -16.13 8.04
N ARG A 632 6.23 -14.82 7.74
CA ARG A 632 7.50 -14.12 7.61
C ARG A 632 8.23 -14.04 8.95
N ILE A 633 7.53 -13.64 10.01
CA ILE A 633 8.13 -13.54 11.34
C ILE A 633 8.55 -14.91 11.87
N GLU A 634 7.72 -15.93 11.69
CA GLU A 634 8.05 -17.29 12.08
C GLU A 634 9.31 -17.77 11.37
N ARG A 635 9.42 -17.55 10.05
CA ARG A 635 10.59 -17.92 9.26
C ARG A 635 11.86 -17.19 9.72
N ILE A 636 11.78 -15.90 10.03
CA ILE A 636 12.89 -15.11 10.57
C ILE A 636 13.35 -15.70 11.90
N TYR A 637 12.43 -15.95 12.85
CA TYR A 637 12.74 -16.54 14.14
C TYR A 637 13.34 -17.93 14.01
N LYS A 638 12.77 -18.82 13.21
CA LYS A 638 13.33 -20.17 12.93
C LYS A 638 14.75 -20.09 12.35
N THR A 639 15.04 -19.06 11.58
CA THR A 639 16.36 -18.88 10.98
C THR A 639 17.37 -18.31 11.97
N LEU A 640 16.97 -17.44 12.89
CA LEU A 640 17.85 -16.81 13.88
C LEU A 640 18.08 -17.72 15.12
N GLN A 641 17.05 -18.44 15.55
CA GLN A 641 17.08 -19.21 16.78
C GLN A 641 18.17 -20.31 16.75
N GLY A 642 18.99 -20.33 17.79
CA GLY A 642 20.05 -21.32 17.96
C GLY A 642 21.22 -21.20 16.97
N ARG A 643 21.31 -20.10 16.23
CA ARG A 643 22.46 -19.79 15.36
C ARG A 643 23.39 -18.78 16.02
N ASP A 644 24.68 -19.07 15.92
CA ASP A 644 25.77 -18.19 16.34
C ASP A 644 26.67 -17.86 15.14
N LYS A 645 27.49 -16.82 15.29
CA LYS A 645 28.43 -16.37 14.26
C LYS A 645 27.76 -15.91 12.96
N LEU A 646 26.58 -15.29 13.08
CA LEU A 646 25.89 -14.69 11.96
C LEU A 646 26.74 -13.57 11.34
N THR A 647 26.63 -13.43 10.03
CA THR A 647 27.37 -12.46 9.20
C THR A 647 26.42 -11.55 8.44
N PRO A 648 26.88 -10.41 7.88
CA PRO A 648 26.07 -9.59 6.96
C PRO A 648 25.51 -10.39 5.77
N GLN A 649 26.25 -11.41 5.28
CA GLN A 649 25.80 -12.28 4.19
C GLN A 649 24.61 -13.16 4.62
N ASP A 650 24.58 -13.64 5.88
CA ASP A 650 23.42 -14.35 6.42
C ASP A 650 22.19 -13.43 6.48
N MET A 651 22.38 -12.14 6.79
CA MET A 651 21.31 -11.14 6.80
C MET A 651 20.69 -10.98 5.42
N LEU A 652 21.50 -10.78 4.39
CA LEU A 652 21.03 -10.67 3.00
C LEU A 652 20.37 -11.97 2.52
N ALA A 653 20.91 -13.14 2.90
CA ALA A 653 20.30 -14.43 2.57
C ALA A 653 18.89 -14.59 3.18
N MET A 654 18.66 -13.99 4.36
CA MET A 654 17.31 -13.94 4.96
C MET A 654 16.39 -12.96 4.24
N GLN A 655 16.85 -11.76 3.89
CA GLN A 655 16.07 -10.77 3.12
C GLN A 655 15.64 -11.31 1.74
N THR A 656 16.41 -12.25 1.20
CA THR A 656 16.15 -12.87 -0.11
C THR A 656 15.54 -14.27 -0.02
N ASP A 657 15.11 -14.73 1.17
CA ASP A 657 14.54 -16.06 1.34
C ASP A 657 13.13 -16.15 0.71
N ILE A 658 12.97 -17.18 -0.13
CA ILE A 658 11.78 -17.47 -0.93
C ILE A 658 11.07 -18.77 -0.50
N TYR A 659 11.35 -19.26 0.70
CA TYR A 659 10.67 -20.43 1.26
C TYR A 659 9.34 -20.01 1.90
N SER A 660 8.26 -20.70 1.55
CA SER A 660 6.93 -20.56 2.15
C SER A 660 6.52 -21.86 2.81
N GLU A 661 6.38 -21.85 4.12
CA GLU A 661 5.95 -23.01 4.89
C GLU A 661 4.46 -23.32 4.60
N VAL A 662 3.61 -22.33 4.59
CA VAL A 662 2.17 -22.48 4.32
C VAL A 662 1.91 -23.05 2.93
N ASP A 663 2.62 -22.57 1.91
CA ASP A 663 2.46 -23.10 0.56
C ASP A 663 2.92 -24.57 0.48
N GLN A 664 3.99 -24.91 1.19
CA GLN A 664 4.48 -26.29 1.24
C GLN A 664 3.46 -27.20 1.94
N GLU A 665 2.95 -26.79 3.09
CA GLU A 665 1.96 -27.57 3.86
C GLU A 665 0.66 -27.76 3.10
N ILE A 666 0.12 -26.69 2.52
CA ILE A 666 -1.06 -26.76 1.65
C ILE A 666 -0.78 -27.59 0.41
N GLY A 667 0.39 -27.46 -0.21
CA GLY A 667 0.80 -28.26 -1.36
C GLY A 667 0.81 -29.78 -1.05
N HIS A 668 1.34 -30.16 0.10
CA HIS A 668 1.31 -31.54 0.57
C HIS A 668 -0.13 -32.00 0.84
N ARG A 669 -0.98 -31.16 1.43
CA ARG A 669 -2.39 -31.43 1.69
C ARG A 669 -3.20 -31.60 0.39
N LEU A 670 -2.93 -30.77 -0.63
CA LEU A 670 -3.52 -30.89 -1.97
C LEU A 670 -3.10 -32.23 -2.65
N ALA A 671 -1.83 -32.59 -2.56
CA ALA A 671 -1.33 -33.87 -3.09
C ALA A 671 -2.04 -35.06 -2.43
N TYR A 672 -2.14 -35.04 -1.09
CA TYR A 672 -2.87 -36.05 -0.33
C TYR A 672 -4.33 -36.17 -0.80
N ALA A 673 -5.03 -35.06 -0.98
CA ALA A 673 -6.41 -35.04 -1.43
C ALA A 673 -6.62 -35.68 -2.81
N ILE A 674 -5.71 -35.39 -3.75
CA ILE A 674 -5.72 -36.01 -5.09
C ILE A 674 -5.53 -37.52 -5.00
N ASP A 675 -4.61 -38.00 -4.17
CA ASP A 675 -4.33 -39.45 -4.00
C ASP A 675 -5.56 -40.22 -3.45
N HIS A 676 -6.39 -39.54 -2.63
CA HIS A 676 -7.61 -40.12 -2.04
C HIS A 676 -8.87 -39.85 -2.88
N THR A 677 -8.75 -39.18 -4.03
CA THR A 677 -9.87 -38.89 -4.92
C THR A 677 -9.93 -39.90 -6.07
N PRO A 678 -10.91 -40.81 -6.11
CA PRO A 678 -10.97 -41.88 -7.12
C PRO A 678 -11.06 -41.38 -8.57
N SER A 679 -11.59 -40.18 -8.78
CA SER A 679 -11.74 -39.57 -10.13
C SER A 679 -10.50 -38.80 -10.59
N ALA A 680 -9.35 -38.89 -9.89
CA ALA A 680 -8.12 -38.25 -10.31
C ALA A 680 -7.59 -38.87 -11.63
N ASP A 681 -7.37 -38.03 -12.63
CA ASP A 681 -6.75 -38.42 -13.89
C ASP A 681 -5.22 -38.37 -13.82
N ASP A 682 -4.52 -38.81 -14.87
CA ASP A 682 -3.06 -38.85 -14.90
C ASP A 682 -2.40 -37.46 -14.79
N ARG A 683 -3.11 -36.41 -15.23
CA ARG A 683 -2.62 -35.03 -15.11
C ARG A 683 -2.64 -34.56 -13.67
N LEU A 684 -3.71 -34.87 -12.93
CA LEU A 684 -3.82 -34.58 -11.50
C LEU A 684 -2.80 -35.41 -10.68
N ARG A 685 -2.62 -36.71 -11.01
CA ARG A 685 -1.61 -37.53 -10.33
C ARG A 685 -0.21 -36.95 -10.51
N LYS A 686 0.11 -36.51 -11.73
CA LYS A 686 1.37 -35.81 -12.00
C LYS A 686 1.52 -34.50 -11.20
N ALA A 687 0.43 -33.74 -11.06
CA ALA A 687 0.42 -32.55 -10.22
C ALA A 687 0.67 -32.90 -8.74
N ALA A 688 0.03 -33.96 -8.22
CA ALA A 688 0.26 -34.46 -6.86
C ALA A 688 1.70 -34.87 -6.63
N ASP A 689 2.33 -35.61 -7.58
CA ASP A 689 3.73 -35.99 -7.46
C ASP A 689 4.68 -34.79 -7.37
N LEU A 690 4.43 -33.73 -8.15
CA LEU A 690 5.21 -32.50 -8.10
C LEU A 690 5.04 -31.77 -6.75
N MET A 691 3.82 -31.62 -6.24
CA MET A 691 3.54 -30.96 -4.96
C MET A 691 4.07 -31.76 -3.76
N ARG A 692 4.01 -33.11 -3.79
CA ARG A 692 4.49 -33.97 -2.71
C ARG A 692 6.00 -33.90 -2.53
N SER A 693 6.75 -33.72 -3.62
CA SER A 693 8.22 -33.66 -3.60
C SER A 693 8.77 -32.25 -3.50
N TRP A 694 7.88 -31.24 -3.39
CA TRP A 694 8.30 -29.85 -3.38
C TRP A 694 8.88 -29.43 -2.03
N ASP A 695 9.96 -28.66 -2.09
CA ASP A 695 10.69 -28.15 -0.93
C ASP A 695 10.15 -26.81 -0.36
N GLY A 696 9.01 -26.30 -0.87
CA GLY A 696 8.40 -25.04 -0.43
C GLY A 696 9.08 -23.78 -0.96
N ARG A 697 10.09 -23.89 -1.83
CA ARG A 697 10.77 -22.72 -2.40
C ARG A 697 10.10 -22.24 -3.69
N LEU A 698 9.66 -21.00 -3.70
CA LEU A 698 8.98 -20.40 -4.85
C LEU A 698 10.01 -19.88 -5.88
N THR A 699 10.77 -20.80 -6.49
CA THR A 699 11.70 -20.46 -7.56
C THR A 699 10.97 -20.25 -8.88
N THR A 700 11.51 -19.42 -9.77
CA THR A 700 10.87 -19.08 -11.06
C THR A 700 10.66 -20.26 -11.98
N ASP A 701 11.39 -21.35 -11.82
CA ASP A 701 11.29 -22.58 -12.59
C ASP A 701 10.42 -23.66 -11.94
N SER A 702 9.91 -23.43 -10.71
CA SER A 702 9.09 -24.40 -9.98
C SER A 702 7.70 -24.58 -10.62
N ALA A 703 7.38 -25.82 -11.01
CA ALA A 703 6.03 -26.17 -11.44
C ALA A 703 5.09 -26.40 -10.24
N ALA A 704 5.62 -26.90 -9.12
CA ALA A 704 4.85 -27.08 -7.88
C ALA A 704 4.35 -25.74 -7.34
N ALA A 705 5.22 -24.71 -7.29
CA ALA A 705 4.83 -23.37 -6.90
C ALA A 705 3.64 -22.85 -7.75
N SER A 706 3.66 -23.05 -9.07
CA SER A 706 2.54 -22.69 -9.94
C SER A 706 1.24 -23.40 -9.56
N LEU A 707 1.32 -24.71 -9.30
CA LEU A 707 0.16 -25.54 -8.96
C LEU A 707 -0.47 -25.10 -7.63
N VAL A 708 0.36 -24.93 -6.60
CA VAL A 708 -0.09 -24.54 -5.24
C VAL A 708 -0.68 -23.14 -5.25
N THR A 709 0.06 -22.14 -5.74
CA THR A 709 -0.39 -20.75 -5.73
C THR A 709 -1.68 -20.57 -6.53
N LYS A 710 -1.85 -21.27 -7.68
CA LYS A 710 -3.09 -21.19 -8.46
C LYS A 710 -4.24 -21.96 -7.83
N ALA A 711 -3.99 -23.05 -7.13
CA ALA A 711 -5.01 -23.74 -6.34
C ALA A 711 -5.49 -22.84 -5.17
N ARG A 712 -4.57 -22.24 -4.42
CA ARG A 712 -4.88 -21.28 -3.35
C ARG A 712 -5.70 -20.09 -3.86
N SER A 713 -5.34 -19.54 -5.02
CA SER A 713 -6.11 -18.44 -5.65
C SER A 713 -7.58 -18.77 -5.90
N ALA A 714 -7.94 -20.07 -6.02
CA ALA A 714 -9.32 -20.50 -6.20
C ALA A 714 -10.07 -20.76 -4.88
N PHE A 715 -9.36 -20.78 -3.74
CA PHE A 715 -9.93 -21.17 -2.44
C PHE A 715 -11.07 -20.26 -2.00
N TRP A 716 -10.79 -18.98 -1.74
CA TRP A 716 -11.78 -18.03 -1.25
C TRP A 716 -13.01 -17.91 -2.17
N PRO A 717 -12.86 -17.79 -3.50
CA PRO A 717 -14.01 -17.80 -4.40
C PRO A 717 -14.87 -19.06 -4.29
N MET A 718 -14.25 -20.25 -4.10
CA MET A 718 -14.99 -21.50 -4.06
C MET A 718 -15.77 -21.72 -2.77
N ILE A 719 -15.23 -21.31 -1.62
CA ILE A 719 -15.91 -21.50 -0.33
C ILE A 719 -16.84 -20.34 0.04
N LEU A 720 -16.53 -19.12 -0.35
CA LEU A 720 -17.30 -17.94 0.04
C LEU A 720 -18.49 -17.68 -0.91
N LYS A 721 -18.34 -17.90 -2.23
CA LYS A 721 -19.40 -17.62 -3.19
C LYS A 721 -20.74 -18.32 -2.91
N PRO A 722 -20.78 -19.57 -2.44
CA PRO A 722 -22.02 -20.22 -2.02
C PRO A 722 -22.71 -19.56 -0.82
N LYS A 723 -21.96 -18.85 0.03
CA LYS A 723 -22.44 -18.21 1.28
C LYS A 723 -22.77 -16.74 1.11
N LEU A 724 -21.91 -16.00 0.39
CA LEU A 724 -21.93 -14.53 0.27
C LEU A 724 -22.35 -14.04 -1.13
N GLY A 725 -22.51 -14.96 -2.11
CA GLY A 725 -22.86 -14.57 -3.47
C GLY A 725 -21.79 -13.68 -4.11
N LYS A 726 -22.18 -12.48 -4.53
CA LYS A 726 -21.27 -11.51 -5.17
C LYS A 726 -20.29 -10.87 -4.17
N ASP A 727 -20.66 -10.77 -2.91
CA ASP A 727 -19.87 -10.08 -1.89
C ASP A 727 -18.66 -10.93 -1.42
N ALA A 728 -18.59 -12.19 -1.87
CA ALA A 728 -17.41 -13.05 -1.74
C ALA A 728 -16.11 -12.47 -2.36
N GLU A 729 -16.25 -11.64 -3.42
CA GLU A 729 -15.10 -11.04 -4.12
C GLU A 729 -14.51 -9.87 -3.34
N ASP A 730 -15.22 -9.37 -2.34
CA ASP A 730 -14.80 -8.25 -1.50
C ASP A 730 -14.08 -8.70 -0.22
N TYR A 731 -14.12 -9.99 0.14
CA TYR A 731 -13.45 -10.51 1.33
C TYR A 731 -11.96 -10.18 1.31
N ARG A 732 -11.49 -9.57 2.40
CA ARG A 732 -10.09 -9.22 2.65
C ARG A 732 -9.82 -9.26 4.14
N TRP A 733 -8.73 -9.85 4.50
CA TRP A 733 -8.19 -9.84 5.85
C TRP A 733 -6.68 -9.98 5.78
N SER A 734 -5.97 -9.29 6.64
CA SER A 734 -4.50 -9.28 6.61
C SER A 734 -3.88 -10.62 7.01
N GLU A 735 -4.61 -11.44 7.80
CA GLU A 735 -4.29 -12.83 8.15
C GLU A 735 -5.11 -13.84 7.33
N SER A 736 -5.48 -13.50 6.09
CA SER A 736 -6.30 -14.39 5.25
C SER A 736 -5.58 -15.66 4.83
N ASP A 737 -4.26 -15.65 4.71
CA ASP A 737 -3.48 -16.86 4.40
C ASP A 737 -3.46 -17.82 5.61
N PHE A 738 -3.41 -17.28 6.84
CA PHE A 738 -3.54 -18.05 8.05
C PHE A 738 -4.98 -18.59 8.24
N ALA A 739 -6.00 -17.78 7.94
CA ALA A 739 -7.39 -18.25 7.93
C ALA A 739 -7.60 -19.41 6.92
N GLU A 740 -7.01 -19.32 5.72
CA GLU A 740 -7.03 -20.41 4.72
C GLU A 740 -6.39 -21.68 5.27
N GLU A 741 -5.18 -21.57 5.85
CA GLU A 741 -4.47 -22.70 6.45
C GLU A 741 -5.35 -23.38 7.53
N GLU A 742 -5.84 -22.62 8.48
CA GLU A 742 -6.67 -23.14 9.57
C GLU A 742 -7.95 -23.82 9.06
N ILE A 743 -8.65 -23.23 8.10
CA ILE A 743 -9.86 -23.82 7.52
C ILE A 743 -9.56 -25.12 6.78
N ILE A 744 -8.47 -25.18 6.00
CA ILE A 744 -8.06 -26.38 5.25
C ILE A 744 -7.61 -27.49 6.21
N MET A 745 -6.81 -27.15 7.23
CA MET A 745 -6.22 -28.14 8.14
C MET A 745 -7.24 -28.68 9.16
N HIS A 746 -8.17 -27.85 9.63
CA HIS A 746 -9.25 -28.31 10.51
C HIS A 746 -10.36 -29.08 9.78
N GLY A 747 -10.57 -28.83 8.51
CA GLY A 747 -11.51 -29.55 7.66
C GLY A 747 -12.98 -29.44 8.10
N SER A 748 -13.40 -28.29 8.68
CA SER A 748 -14.79 -28.09 9.12
C SER A 748 -15.77 -28.23 7.95
N THR A 749 -16.79 -29.07 8.12
CA THR A 749 -17.83 -29.27 7.09
C THR A 749 -18.70 -28.02 6.87
N ASP A 750 -18.69 -27.06 7.80
CA ASP A 750 -19.43 -25.80 7.69
C ASP A 750 -18.94 -24.96 6.49
N TRP A 751 -17.68 -25.19 6.04
CA TRP A 751 -17.10 -24.48 4.91
C TRP A 751 -17.28 -25.19 3.56
N LEU A 752 -17.72 -26.45 3.55
CA LEU A 752 -17.92 -27.17 2.30
C LEU A 752 -19.06 -26.54 1.47
N PRO A 753 -18.88 -26.36 0.16
CA PRO A 753 -19.97 -26.02 -0.74
C PRO A 753 -21.09 -27.11 -0.73
N PRO A 754 -22.37 -26.76 -0.98
CA PRO A 754 -23.50 -27.70 -0.86
C PRO A 754 -23.38 -28.98 -1.70
N ASP A 755 -22.68 -28.91 -2.84
CA ASP A 755 -22.54 -30.03 -3.78
C ASP A 755 -21.25 -30.82 -3.57
N VAL A 756 -20.44 -30.49 -2.57
CA VAL A 756 -19.14 -31.12 -2.26
C VAL A 756 -19.29 -32.03 -1.05
N THR A 757 -18.87 -33.28 -1.18
CA THR A 757 -19.11 -34.33 -0.18
C THR A 757 -18.08 -34.37 0.95
N ASN A 758 -16.85 -33.93 0.69
CA ASN A 758 -15.75 -33.93 1.65
C ASN A 758 -14.61 -33.02 1.19
N TRP A 759 -13.67 -32.77 2.09
CA TRP A 759 -12.53 -31.89 1.85
C TRP A 759 -11.59 -32.37 0.75
N ASP A 760 -11.33 -33.68 0.60
CA ASP A 760 -10.45 -34.17 -0.45
C ASP A 760 -11.02 -33.91 -1.86
N ALA A 761 -12.35 -34.00 -1.99
CA ALA A 761 -13.02 -33.62 -3.22
C ALA A 761 -12.88 -32.13 -3.52
N LEU A 762 -13.11 -31.26 -2.52
CA LEU A 762 -12.93 -29.80 -2.66
C LEU A 762 -11.50 -29.45 -3.05
N LEU A 763 -10.51 -29.93 -2.32
CA LEU A 763 -9.10 -29.64 -2.54
C LEU A 763 -8.62 -30.14 -3.91
N THR A 764 -9.11 -31.30 -4.34
CA THR A 764 -8.84 -31.79 -5.71
C THR A 764 -9.45 -30.85 -6.76
N ASP A 765 -10.66 -30.33 -6.51
CA ASP A 765 -11.32 -29.38 -7.41
C ASP A 765 -10.63 -28.02 -7.43
N LEU A 766 -10.03 -27.56 -6.29
CA LEU A 766 -9.19 -26.37 -6.27
C LEU A 766 -8.01 -26.50 -7.24
N VAL A 767 -7.31 -27.64 -7.23
CA VAL A 767 -6.20 -27.88 -8.17
C VAL A 767 -6.70 -27.88 -9.62
N ARG A 768 -7.86 -28.49 -9.92
CA ARG A 768 -8.47 -28.45 -11.26
C ARG A 768 -8.80 -27.02 -11.68
N GLN A 769 -9.41 -26.26 -10.79
CA GLN A 769 -9.80 -24.87 -11.07
C GLN A 769 -8.56 -24.00 -11.24
N GLY A 770 -7.55 -24.11 -10.37
CA GLY A 770 -6.29 -23.38 -10.49
C GLY A 770 -5.56 -23.65 -11.80
N MET A 771 -5.50 -24.94 -12.22
CA MET A 771 -4.93 -25.31 -13.52
C MET A 771 -5.73 -24.75 -14.71
N LYS A 772 -7.05 -24.66 -14.59
CA LYS A 772 -7.93 -24.11 -15.62
C LYS A 772 -7.77 -22.59 -15.75
N ASP A 773 -7.86 -21.88 -14.64
CA ASP A 773 -7.79 -20.41 -14.58
C ASP A 773 -6.40 -19.90 -14.95
N GLY A 774 -5.35 -20.60 -14.48
CA GLY A 774 -3.97 -20.34 -14.83
C GLY A 774 -3.57 -20.82 -16.22
N LYS A 775 -4.49 -21.45 -16.99
CA LYS A 775 -4.21 -22.01 -18.33
C LYS A 775 -3.01 -22.95 -18.35
N ALA A 776 -2.92 -23.82 -17.36
CA ALA A 776 -1.83 -24.75 -17.21
C ALA A 776 -1.59 -25.59 -18.49
N PRO A 777 -0.35 -25.82 -18.93
CA PRO A 777 -0.04 -26.63 -20.09
C PRO A 777 -0.51 -28.09 -19.91
N SER A 778 -0.65 -28.85 -21.00
CA SER A 778 -1.04 -30.26 -20.94
C SER A 778 -0.07 -31.08 -20.09
N ASP A 779 1.21 -30.79 -20.16
CA ASP A 779 2.24 -31.29 -19.28
C ASP A 779 2.52 -30.28 -18.16
N VAL A 780 1.91 -30.49 -16.99
CA VAL A 780 2.00 -29.59 -15.84
C VAL A 780 3.41 -29.37 -15.33
N SER A 781 4.35 -30.30 -15.57
CA SER A 781 5.75 -30.11 -15.15
C SER A 781 6.48 -28.99 -15.93
N ARG A 782 5.88 -28.49 -17.01
CA ARG A 782 6.39 -27.37 -17.79
C ARG A 782 5.77 -26.02 -17.42
N TRP A 783 4.90 -26.00 -16.42
CA TRP A 783 4.24 -24.78 -15.96
C TRP A 783 5.08 -24.05 -14.93
N THR A 784 6.14 -23.41 -15.36
CA THR A 784 7.07 -22.69 -14.51
C THR A 784 6.44 -21.47 -13.85
N TYR A 785 6.76 -21.21 -12.59
CA TYR A 785 6.21 -20.11 -11.78
C TYR A 785 6.47 -18.74 -12.41
N GLY A 786 7.71 -18.49 -12.82
CA GLY A 786 8.10 -17.22 -13.47
C GLY A 786 7.50 -16.99 -14.87
N SER A 787 6.76 -17.97 -15.43
CA SER A 787 6.07 -17.74 -16.70
C SER A 787 4.84 -16.83 -16.57
N TRP A 788 4.33 -16.63 -15.37
CA TRP A 788 3.16 -15.82 -15.08
C TRP A 788 3.31 -14.95 -13.82
N HIS A 789 4.16 -15.36 -12.87
CA HIS A 789 4.50 -14.56 -11.70
C HIS A 789 5.70 -13.67 -12.03
N VAL A 790 5.44 -12.38 -12.22
CA VAL A 790 6.41 -11.43 -12.76
C VAL A 790 6.37 -10.13 -11.95
N VAL A 791 7.53 -9.48 -11.84
CA VAL A 791 7.62 -8.06 -11.45
C VAL A 791 7.57 -7.20 -12.71
N ASP A 792 6.85 -6.06 -12.65
CA ASP A 792 6.70 -5.15 -13.80
C ASP A 792 6.50 -3.74 -13.26
N ILE A 793 7.60 -3.00 -13.17
CA ILE A 793 7.60 -1.65 -12.60
C ILE A 793 7.34 -0.66 -13.72
N GLU A 794 6.34 0.19 -13.55
CA GLU A 794 5.93 1.17 -14.53
C GLU A 794 6.00 2.60 -13.97
N HIS A 795 6.25 3.56 -14.86
CA HIS A 795 6.12 4.97 -14.53
C HIS A 795 4.65 5.35 -14.31
N PRO A 796 4.29 6.20 -13.33
CA PRO A 796 2.89 6.58 -13.05
C PRO A 796 2.12 7.16 -14.24
N LEU A 797 2.82 7.77 -15.20
CA LEU A 797 2.21 8.28 -16.44
C LEU A 797 1.98 7.19 -17.50
N ALA A 798 2.41 5.95 -17.30
CA ALA A 798 2.27 4.87 -18.28
C ALA A 798 0.81 4.65 -18.70
N GLY A 799 -0.12 4.73 -17.75
CA GLY A 799 -1.57 4.63 -18.02
C GLY A 799 -2.13 5.77 -18.89
N TYR A 800 -1.50 6.93 -18.89
CA TYR A 800 -1.90 8.12 -19.68
C TYR A 800 -1.10 8.25 -20.97
N LEU A 801 0.17 7.85 -20.92
CA LEU A 801 1.15 7.95 -22.00
C LEU A 801 1.88 6.61 -22.15
N PRO A 802 1.31 5.62 -22.87
CA PRO A 802 1.87 4.27 -22.94
C PRO A 802 3.31 4.18 -23.45
N ILE A 803 3.76 5.18 -24.21
CA ILE A 803 5.15 5.25 -24.72
C ILE A 803 6.12 5.53 -23.58
N VAL A 804 5.70 6.31 -22.56
CA VAL A 804 6.51 6.61 -21.36
C VAL A 804 6.73 5.33 -20.55
N GLY A 805 5.68 4.54 -20.34
CA GLY A 805 5.80 3.28 -19.62
C GLY A 805 6.75 2.27 -20.26
N ARG A 806 6.85 2.28 -21.60
CA ARG A 806 7.82 1.41 -22.30
C ARG A 806 9.28 1.88 -22.21
N ILE A 807 9.49 3.17 -22.06
CA ILE A 807 10.86 3.75 -21.98
C ILE A 807 11.35 3.71 -20.52
N ALA A 808 10.49 4.08 -19.59
CA ALA A 808 10.81 4.22 -18.18
C ALA A 808 10.61 2.92 -17.37
N GLY A 809 9.71 2.00 -17.77
CA GLY A 809 9.45 0.77 -17.04
C GLY A 809 10.53 -0.31 -17.21
N THR A 810 10.55 -1.29 -16.27
CA THR A 810 11.46 -2.46 -16.34
C THR A 810 11.01 -3.49 -17.37
N GLY A 811 9.73 -3.48 -17.73
CA GLY A 811 9.06 -4.59 -18.39
C GLY A 811 8.96 -5.83 -17.48
N ALA A 812 8.05 -6.72 -17.82
CA ALA A 812 7.80 -7.92 -17.02
C ALA A 812 9.02 -8.85 -16.93
N GLN A 813 9.48 -9.13 -15.71
CA GLN A 813 10.58 -10.03 -15.39
C GLN A 813 10.09 -11.17 -14.49
N PRO A 814 10.52 -12.45 -14.68
CA PRO A 814 10.16 -13.55 -13.81
C PRO A 814 10.48 -13.24 -12.33
N LEU A 815 9.57 -13.54 -11.41
CA LEU A 815 9.72 -13.21 -10.00
C LEU A 815 9.63 -14.46 -9.13
N SER A 816 10.59 -14.62 -8.21
CA SER A 816 10.62 -15.66 -7.17
C SER A 816 10.11 -15.11 -5.84
N GLY A 817 9.51 -15.98 -5.01
CA GLY A 817 8.86 -15.58 -3.75
C GLY A 817 7.39 -15.17 -3.97
N ASP A 818 6.68 -14.87 -2.89
CA ASP A 818 5.31 -14.34 -2.89
C ASP A 818 5.03 -13.51 -1.62
N THR A 819 3.75 -13.34 -1.25
CA THR A 819 3.32 -12.57 -0.08
C THR A 819 3.66 -13.24 1.26
N THR A 820 3.89 -14.54 1.30
CA THR A 820 4.15 -15.33 2.52
C THR A 820 5.64 -15.57 2.79
N THR A 821 6.52 -15.29 1.82
CA THR A 821 7.97 -15.44 1.97
C THR A 821 8.61 -14.23 2.66
N VAL A 822 9.79 -14.40 3.29
CA VAL A 822 10.52 -13.25 3.87
C VAL A 822 10.81 -12.20 2.80
N LYS A 823 11.25 -12.62 1.61
CA LYS A 823 11.25 -11.80 0.40
C LYS A 823 9.80 -11.63 -0.08
N GLN A 824 9.01 -10.82 0.61
CA GLN A 824 7.62 -10.59 0.27
C GLN A 824 7.50 -9.79 -1.02
N VAL A 825 6.85 -10.36 -2.04
CA VAL A 825 6.82 -9.78 -3.38
C VAL A 825 5.48 -10.00 -4.10
N GLY A 826 5.19 -9.10 -5.03
CA GLY A 826 4.09 -9.16 -5.98
C GLY A 826 4.47 -8.48 -7.30
N ARG A 827 3.52 -8.29 -8.22
CA ARG A 827 3.77 -7.74 -9.56
C ARG A 827 4.40 -6.33 -9.52
N ASP A 828 3.91 -5.49 -8.66
CA ASP A 828 4.28 -4.08 -8.48
C ASP A 828 4.53 -3.75 -7.01
N PHE A 829 4.99 -4.74 -6.25
CA PHE A 829 5.15 -4.68 -4.81
C PHE A 829 6.33 -5.55 -4.38
N GLY A 830 7.09 -5.10 -3.39
CA GLY A 830 8.23 -5.84 -2.86
C GLY A 830 9.17 -5.01 -1.99
N PRO A 831 10.35 -5.55 -1.61
CA PRO A 831 11.37 -4.78 -0.92
C PRO A 831 11.66 -3.50 -1.70
N SER A 832 11.36 -2.34 -1.14
CA SER A 832 11.64 -1.05 -1.77
C SER A 832 13.05 -0.54 -1.44
N GLN A 833 13.67 -1.20 -0.48
CA GLN A 833 15.02 -0.96 0.03
C GLN A 833 15.47 -2.23 0.76
N ARG A 834 16.77 -2.54 0.75
CA ARG A 834 17.40 -3.53 1.64
C ARG A 834 18.60 -2.89 2.31
N PHE A 835 18.60 -2.90 3.61
CA PHE A 835 19.63 -2.31 4.44
C PHE A 835 20.19 -3.34 5.43
N THR A 836 21.51 -3.38 5.60
CA THR A 836 22.18 -4.13 6.67
C THR A 836 23.31 -3.31 7.25
N MET A 837 23.17 -2.94 8.54
CA MET A 837 24.21 -2.29 9.34
C MET A 837 25.13 -3.30 9.96
N ASP A 838 26.43 -3.10 9.84
CA ASP A 838 27.49 -3.88 10.51
C ASP A 838 28.32 -2.98 11.43
N TRP A 839 28.05 -3.04 12.72
CA TRP A 839 28.80 -2.26 13.73
C TRP A 839 30.27 -2.66 13.87
N SER A 840 30.71 -3.74 13.23
CA SER A 840 32.15 -4.08 13.17
C SER A 840 32.89 -3.35 12.05
N ASN A 841 32.15 -2.91 11.03
CA ASN A 841 32.68 -2.22 9.86
C ASN A 841 31.59 -1.31 9.25
N ILE A 842 31.48 -0.09 9.77
CA ILE A 842 30.45 0.85 9.36
C ILE A 842 30.43 1.12 7.84
N ASP A 843 31.62 1.24 7.20
CA ASP A 843 31.75 1.40 5.75
C ASP A 843 31.44 0.12 4.95
N GLY A 844 31.29 -1.00 5.61
CA GLY A 844 30.89 -2.28 5.04
C GLY A 844 29.42 -2.59 5.22
N SER A 845 28.67 -1.67 5.86
CA SER A 845 27.22 -1.70 5.85
C SER A 845 26.71 -1.62 4.42
N THR A 846 25.58 -2.30 4.12
CA THR A 846 25.12 -2.39 2.75
C THR A 846 23.71 -1.87 2.61
N GLU A 847 23.41 -1.27 1.47
CA GLU A 847 22.06 -0.82 1.11
C GLU A 847 21.85 -0.94 -0.41
N ASP A 848 20.59 -1.06 -0.82
CA ASP A 848 20.12 -0.85 -2.18
C ASP A 848 18.71 -0.27 -2.17
N ILE A 849 18.36 0.40 -3.26
CA ILE A 849 16.97 0.72 -3.61
C ILE A 849 16.63 0.08 -4.95
N VAL A 850 15.36 0.09 -5.34
CA VAL A 850 14.86 -0.77 -6.43
C VAL A 850 15.50 -0.48 -7.78
N LEU A 851 15.63 0.79 -8.16
CA LEU A 851 16.03 1.20 -9.51
C LEU A 851 17.32 2.01 -9.52
N GLY A 852 17.31 3.20 -8.95
CA GLY A 852 18.44 4.12 -8.89
C GLY A 852 18.04 5.49 -8.36
N GLU A 853 18.98 6.38 -8.24
CA GLU A 853 18.78 7.68 -7.62
C GLU A 853 18.05 8.69 -8.52
N SER A 854 18.20 8.60 -9.84
CA SER A 854 17.63 9.55 -10.79
C SER A 854 16.31 9.08 -11.37
N SER A 855 15.37 10.01 -11.56
CA SER A 855 14.12 9.78 -12.31
C SER A 855 14.28 9.99 -13.82
N ASP A 856 15.41 10.51 -14.31
CA ASP A 856 15.64 10.78 -15.73
C ASP A 856 16.15 9.53 -16.46
N PRO A 857 15.45 9.00 -17.47
CA PRO A 857 15.86 7.80 -18.22
C PRO A 857 17.21 7.89 -18.94
N TYR A 858 17.77 9.08 -19.09
CA TYR A 858 19.07 9.30 -19.69
C TYR A 858 20.21 9.49 -18.67
N SER A 859 19.88 9.50 -17.37
CA SER A 859 20.87 9.49 -16.31
C SER A 859 21.54 8.12 -16.21
N PRO A 860 22.86 8.05 -15.94
CA PRO A 860 23.50 6.78 -15.62
C PRO A 860 22.93 6.14 -14.34
N TYR A 861 22.34 6.94 -13.45
CA TYR A 861 21.78 6.53 -12.17
C TYR A 861 20.27 6.31 -12.20
N PHE A 862 19.70 6.03 -13.38
CA PHE A 862 18.27 5.80 -13.54
C PHE A 862 17.83 4.40 -13.09
N ARG A 863 18.57 3.36 -13.49
CA ARG A 863 18.30 1.94 -13.17
C ARG A 863 19.58 1.14 -12.96
N ASP A 864 20.62 1.78 -12.52
CA ASP A 864 21.92 1.13 -12.30
C ASP A 864 21.87 0.11 -11.18
N GLN A 865 21.01 0.31 -10.16
CA GLN A 865 20.83 -0.61 -9.03
C GLN A 865 19.89 -1.78 -9.36
N TRP A 866 19.13 -1.74 -10.48
CA TRP A 866 18.14 -2.77 -10.82
C TRP A 866 18.75 -4.19 -10.93
N ALA A 867 19.94 -4.32 -11.47
CA ALA A 867 20.58 -5.63 -11.64
C ALA A 867 20.93 -6.27 -10.28
N ASP A 868 21.42 -5.48 -9.34
CA ASP A 868 21.76 -5.92 -7.98
C ASP A 868 20.47 -6.24 -7.19
N TYR A 869 19.51 -5.32 -7.20
CA TYR A 869 18.21 -5.52 -6.57
C TYR A 869 17.51 -6.79 -7.05
N TYR A 870 17.37 -6.98 -8.37
CA TYR A 870 16.72 -8.14 -8.97
C TYR A 870 17.51 -9.43 -8.73
N GLY A 871 18.85 -9.34 -8.74
CA GLY A 871 19.78 -10.44 -8.44
C GLY A 871 19.83 -10.81 -6.97
N GLY A 872 19.28 -9.98 -6.07
CA GLY A 872 19.31 -10.21 -4.62
C GLY A 872 20.67 -9.92 -4.00
N THR A 873 21.40 -8.94 -4.53
CA THR A 873 22.65 -8.40 -3.99
C THR A 873 22.45 -6.95 -3.52
N THR A 874 23.36 -6.48 -2.68
CA THR A 874 23.43 -5.09 -2.19
C THR A 874 24.85 -4.58 -2.34
N PHE A 875 25.07 -3.28 -2.23
CA PHE A 875 26.40 -2.66 -2.29
C PHE A 875 26.73 -1.90 -1.02
N ALA A 876 28.02 -1.61 -0.80
CA ALA A 876 28.49 -0.92 0.39
C ALA A 876 27.97 0.52 0.42
N LEU A 877 27.54 0.98 1.59
CA LEU A 877 27.15 2.35 1.88
C LEU A 877 28.31 3.08 2.57
N PRO A 878 29.17 3.83 1.83
CA PRO A 878 30.32 4.50 2.41
C PRO A 878 29.87 5.63 3.37
N PHE A 879 30.48 5.70 4.54
CA PHE A 879 30.12 6.65 5.59
C PHE A 879 31.30 7.48 6.07
N THR A 880 32.45 6.85 6.34
CA THR A 880 33.63 7.64 6.75
C THR A 880 34.15 8.53 5.62
N PRO A 881 34.72 9.71 5.92
CA PRO A 881 35.26 10.61 4.90
C PRO A 881 36.25 9.92 3.96
N GLN A 882 37.04 8.95 4.47
CA GLN A 882 38.00 8.18 3.68
C GLN A 882 37.27 7.27 2.69
N SER A 883 36.25 6.58 3.12
CA SER A 883 35.45 5.66 2.27
C SER A 883 34.67 6.42 1.22
N VAL A 884 34.02 7.50 1.60
CA VAL A 884 33.30 8.41 0.69
C VAL A 884 34.27 8.96 -0.38
N ALA A 885 35.45 9.45 0.02
CA ALA A 885 36.42 9.96 -0.93
C ALA A 885 36.94 8.87 -1.90
N ALA A 886 37.11 7.64 -1.41
CA ALA A 886 37.59 6.52 -2.23
C ALA A 886 36.57 6.07 -3.29
N GLN A 887 35.27 6.20 -3.01
CA GLN A 887 34.16 5.76 -3.89
C GLN A 887 33.56 6.93 -4.71
N THR A 888 34.01 8.17 -4.49
CA THR A 888 33.51 9.36 -5.21
C THR A 888 33.77 9.25 -6.70
N ARG A 889 32.72 9.43 -7.51
CA ARG A 889 32.79 9.54 -9.00
C ARG A 889 32.60 10.94 -9.47
N HIS A 890 31.72 11.70 -8.84
CA HIS A 890 31.41 13.08 -9.20
C HIS A 890 31.58 13.99 -7.99
N THR A 891 31.99 15.25 -8.27
CA THR A 891 32.09 16.26 -7.21
C THR A 891 31.51 17.58 -7.70
N LEU A 892 30.41 18.00 -7.12
CA LEU A 892 29.77 19.28 -7.33
C LEU A 892 29.97 20.17 -6.11
N ARG A 893 30.42 21.41 -6.32
CA ARG A 893 30.51 22.42 -5.27
C ARG A 893 29.41 23.45 -5.46
N LEU A 894 28.55 23.57 -4.50
CA LEU A 894 27.52 24.61 -4.44
C LEU A 894 28.19 25.84 -3.76
N LEU A 895 28.24 26.93 -4.44
CA LEU A 895 28.90 28.16 -3.97
C LEU A 895 27.86 29.22 -3.64
N PRO A 896 28.07 30.03 -2.58
CA PRO A 896 27.22 31.16 -2.22
C PRO A 896 26.98 32.17 -3.32
#